data_41189c6e8ee83feba406ffbad9a1db4a
#
_entry.id   41189c6e8ee83feba406ffbad9a1db4a
#
_cell.length_a   1.000
_cell.length_b   1.000
_cell.length_c   1.000
_cell.angle_alpha   90.00
_cell.angle_beta   90.00
_cell.angle_gamma   90.00
#
_symmetry.space_group_name_H-M   'P 1'
#
loop_
_entity.id
_entity.type
_entity.pdbx_description
1 polymer ?
#
loop_
_entity_poly.entity_id
_entity_poly.type
_entity_poly.pdbx_seq_one_letter_code
_entity_poly.pdbx_strand_id
1 'polypeptide(L)'
;MADELENLTGVVEGITYRNEANGYAVIEVKTGDEFVTVVGVLCDITVGEQIVFQGEWTMHPNFGRQFKSVRLTRSRPADASGMHRFLASGIIKGIGEATATKIVEKFGSNTFNVIENEPERLAEIKGISKSKAKRISKDFKMQFAARDVMNGLAELGFNQQEAYDIYSVLKSDSLDIVNENPYALVSLVGSIDFARADEIAMNMQQAPPFDCRCQAGVTYIVRHNLFNGHTCLPRNSIIKPAMLLLECNEDEAEIAIDNAIDAKQLVEENIDGKAFLFLPEIYEAESGIAERIKVMIEYPPAPKEISPAEIDAFEKTNNITFDEKQREAIEIAVNKGLLILTGGPGTGKTTTVKGIITLMENRGLDVALAAPTGRAAKRMTELTGKEAKTIHRLLEVEYKDGATEPSFAHNLKNPLECDAVIVDELSMVDVTVFSALLDALPLSCRLIMVGDKNQLPPVGAGNVLADLIKSELIGVVSLDKIFRQAMKSKIVSNAHRVVNGEMPVFDNSVDSDFFLLRENSKYNAAGKIVNLVTDRIPSGYGFDSVRDIQVLCPSRKGEVGTENINALLQAKLNPPSYEKNEIKYKGYTLREGDKVMQIKNNYDVPWFKDGENGTGVFNGDIGILTRIDRANDIINVRFDDKEAMYSIENVKEIELAYAMTVHKSQGSEFAAVVLPTIATPPKLSYRNLFYTALTRARNLLIIVGNEASVKAMVDNDKKSRRYSALVHFLSVDNVAFFK
;
A
#
# COMPACT_ATOMS: atom_id res chain seq x y z
N MET A 1 -31.53 13.00 -6.39
CA MET A 1 -31.95 14.11 -5.51
C MET A 1 -30.77 14.30 -4.59
N ALA A 2 -30.14 15.48 -4.64
CA ALA A 2 -29.13 15.81 -3.63
C ALA A 2 -29.89 15.96 -2.31
N ASP A 3 -29.55 15.15 -1.32
CA ASP A 3 -30.10 15.30 0.04
C ASP A 3 -29.68 16.68 0.53
N GLU A 4 -30.65 17.54 0.85
CA GLU A 4 -30.40 18.84 1.46
C GLU A 4 -29.75 18.63 2.82
N LEU A 5 -28.50 19.05 2.98
CA LEU A 5 -27.79 19.00 4.26
C LEU A 5 -28.50 19.93 5.24
N GLU A 6 -28.81 19.42 6.42
CA GLU A 6 -29.38 20.22 7.51
C GLU A 6 -28.29 20.97 8.28
N ASN A 7 -28.65 22.13 8.87
CA ASN A 7 -27.74 22.91 9.70
C ASN A 7 -28.08 22.66 11.19
N LEU A 8 -27.07 22.36 12.00
CA LEU A 8 -27.13 22.25 13.44
C LEU A 8 -26.13 23.24 14.06
N THR A 9 -26.64 24.19 14.84
CA THR A 9 -25.79 25.18 15.53
C THR A 9 -25.79 24.92 17.03
N GLY A 10 -24.62 24.85 17.66
CA GLY A 10 -24.51 24.63 19.09
C GLY A 10 -23.12 24.86 19.65
N VAL A 11 -22.98 24.68 20.95
CA VAL A 11 -21.71 24.78 21.69
C VAL A 11 -21.26 23.39 22.09
N VAL A 12 -20.00 23.08 21.87
CA VAL A 12 -19.41 21.79 22.27
C VAL A 12 -19.27 21.74 23.78
N GLU A 13 -19.99 20.83 24.43
CA GLU A 13 -19.94 20.65 25.88
C GLU A 13 -19.02 19.52 26.32
N GLY A 14 -18.83 18.49 25.48
CA GLY A 14 -17.95 17.37 25.77
C GLY A 14 -17.45 16.69 24.53
N ILE A 15 -16.29 16.03 24.66
CA ILE A 15 -15.72 15.15 23.62
C ILE A 15 -15.73 13.75 24.22
N THR A 16 -16.63 12.92 23.70
CA THR A 16 -16.79 11.54 24.16
C THR A 16 -15.70 10.63 23.60
N TYR A 17 -15.29 10.91 22.37
CA TYR A 17 -14.26 10.14 21.68
C TYR A 17 -13.52 11.02 20.65
N ARG A 18 -12.20 10.80 20.49
CA ARG A 18 -11.37 11.43 19.44
C ARG A 18 -10.33 10.47 18.96
N ASN A 19 -10.16 10.40 17.65
CA ASN A 19 -9.05 9.72 17.00
C ASN A 19 -8.12 10.77 16.38
N GLU A 20 -6.91 10.88 16.92
CA GLU A 20 -5.92 11.89 16.47
C GLU A 20 -5.34 11.57 15.08
N ALA A 21 -5.35 10.29 14.66
CA ALA A 21 -4.78 9.87 13.38
C ALA A 21 -5.63 10.23 12.16
N ASN A 22 -6.97 10.28 12.31
CA ASN A 22 -7.90 10.55 11.21
C ASN A 22 -8.86 11.71 11.49
N GLY A 23 -8.74 12.35 12.65
CA GLY A 23 -9.57 13.47 13.06
C GLY A 23 -11.03 13.14 13.39
N TYR A 24 -11.44 11.85 13.36
CA TYR A 24 -12.79 11.45 13.69
C TYR A 24 -13.07 11.68 15.18
N ALA A 25 -14.21 12.29 15.50
CA ALA A 25 -14.62 12.49 16.87
C ALA A 25 -16.13 12.29 17.06
N VAL A 26 -16.49 11.95 18.30
CA VAL A 26 -17.86 11.92 18.82
C VAL A 26 -17.93 12.97 19.91
N ILE A 27 -18.78 13.96 19.72
CA ILE A 27 -18.89 15.10 20.62
C ILE A 27 -20.34 15.30 21.06
N GLU A 28 -20.49 15.89 22.22
CA GLU A 28 -21.77 16.33 22.76
C GLU A 28 -21.91 17.83 22.55
N VAL A 29 -22.95 18.25 21.82
CA VAL A 29 -23.20 19.62 21.42
C VAL A 29 -24.49 20.09 22.06
N LYS A 30 -24.44 21.21 22.76
CA LYS A 30 -25.62 21.87 23.33
C LYS A 30 -26.27 22.80 22.31
N THR A 31 -27.51 22.49 21.93
CA THR A 31 -28.30 23.28 20.98
C THR A 31 -29.54 23.79 21.71
N GLY A 32 -29.56 25.05 22.16
CA GLY A 32 -30.58 25.56 23.05
C GLY A 32 -30.55 24.84 24.40
N ASP A 33 -31.65 24.15 24.75
CA ASP A 33 -31.76 23.36 25.98
C ASP A 33 -31.54 21.87 25.78
N GLU A 34 -31.24 21.41 24.53
CA GLU A 34 -31.05 20.00 24.20
C GLU A 34 -29.57 19.68 23.96
N PHE A 35 -29.19 18.41 24.24
CA PHE A 35 -27.88 17.87 23.91
C PHE A 35 -28.00 16.93 22.70
N VAL A 36 -27.15 17.16 21.74
CA VAL A 36 -27.08 16.39 20.49
C VAL A 36 -25.72 15.75 20.36
N THR A 37 -25.69 14.45 20.11
CA THR A 37 -24.45 13.77 19.75
C THR A 37 -24.11 14.05 18.29
N VAL A 38 -22.99 14.70 18.04
CA VAL A 38 -22.47 14.96 16.69
C VAL A 38 -21.25 14.08 16.43
N VAL A 39 -21.23 13.45 15.24
CA VAL A 39 -20.17 12.51 14.83
C VAL A 39 -19.63 12.90 13.47
N GLY A 40 -18.34 12.69 13.25
CA GLY A 40 -17.70 12.97 11.96
C GLY A 40 -16.21 13.20 12.08
N VAL A 41 -15.57 13.60 10.98
CA VAL A 41 -14.17 14.09 11.01
C VAL A 41 -14.22 15.50 11.59
N LEU A 42 -13.91 15.62 12.87
CA LEU A 42 -14.05 16.83 13.66
C LEU A 42 -12.68 17.22 14.25
N CYS A 43 -11.71 17.43 13.35
CA CYS A 43 -10.33 17.72 13.71
C CYS A 43 -10.24 18.93 14.64
N ASP A 44 -9.42 18.81 15.70
CA ASP A 44 -9.09 19.89 16.64
C ASP A 44 -10.29 20.63 17.29
N ILE A 45 -11.46 19.98 17.36
CA ILE A 45 -12.60 20.53 18.11
C ILE A 45 -12.30 20.57 19.58
N THR A 46 -12.75 21.64 20.26
CA THR A 46 -12.61 21.85 21.70
C THR A 46 -13.92 22.14 22.39
N VAL A 47 -13.95 21.74 23.66
CA VAL A 47 -15.06 22.09 24.56
C VAL A 47 -15.15 23.61 24.67
N GLY A 48 -16.37 24.15 24.53
CA GLY A 48 -16.65 25.58 24.59
C GLY A 48 -16.70 26.27 23.22
N GLU A 49 -16.38 25.57 22.12
CA GLU A 49 -16.51 26.15 20.78
C GLU A 49 -17.96 26.23 20.33
N GLN A 50 -18.31 27.34 19.68
CA GLN A 50 -19.57 27.49 18.97
C GLN A 50 -19.38 27.11 17.52
N ILE A 51 -20.12 26.11 17.05
CA ILE A 51 -19.96 25.52 15.73
C ILE A 51 -21.33 25.43 15.03
N VAL A 52 -21.29 25.68 13.73
CA VAL A 52 -22.37 25.37 12.80
C VAL A 52 -21.97 24.12 12.04
N PHE A 53 -22.69 23.02 12.26
CA PHE A 53 -22.52 21.76 11.55
C PHE A 53 -23.51 21.69 10.39
N GLN A 54 -23.06 21.20 9.26
CA GLN A 54 -23.89 20.81 8.11
C GLN A 54 -23.79 19.32 7.92
N GLY A 55 -24.91 18.61 7.88
CA GLY A 55 -24.90 17.16 7.81
C GLY A 55 -26.29 16.53 7.77
N GLU A 56 -26.36 15.28 8.14
CA GLU A 56 -27.57 14.46 8.12
C GLU A 56 -27.83 13.79 9.48
N TRP A 57 -29.09 13.60 9.81
CA TRP A 57 -29.44 12.81 10.96
C TRP A 57 -29.33 11.33 10.67
N THR A 58 -28.60 10.62 11.51
CA THR A 58 -28.40 9.17 11.41
C THR A 58 -28.87 8.48 12.69
N MET A 59 -29.26 7.22 12.57
CA MET A 59 -29.61 6.40 13.72
C MET A 59 -28.54 5.37 13.98
N HIS A 60 -27.78 5.54 15.07
CA HIS A 60 -26.79 4.54 15.46
C HIS A 60 -27.48 3.41 16.25
N PRO A 61 -27.18 2.11 15.94
CA PRO A 61 -27.86 0.98 16.58
C PRO A 61 -27.78 0.97 18.11
N ASN A 62 -26.67 1.44 18.68
CA ASN A 62 -26.42 1.39 20.13
C ASN A 62 -26.52 2.76 20.84
N PHE A 63 -26.29 3.86 20.09
CA PHE A 63 -26.21 5.22 20.67
C PHE A 63 -27.37 6.13 20.25
N GLY A 64 -28.36 5.59 19.54
CA GLY A 64 -29.56 6.33 19.17
C GLY A 64 -29.34 7.34 18.05
N ARG A 65 -30.12 8.44 18.09
CA ARG A 65 -30.09 9.48 17.07
C ARG A 65 -28.84 10.34 17.21
N GLN A 66 -28.08 10.46 16.10
CA GLN A 66 -26.85 11.24 16.04
C GLN A 66 -26.90 12.15 14.81
N PHE A 67 -26.20 13.28 14.85
CA PHE A 67 -26.01 14.15 13.73
C PHE A 67 -24.64 13.88 13.11
N LYS A 68 -24.61 13.35 11.88
CA LYS A 68 -23.40 13.08 11.15
C LYS A 68 -22.99 14.33 10.38
N SER A 69 -21.96 14.99 10.87
CA SER A 69 -21.40 16.19 10.24
C SER A 69 -20.60 15.85 8.97
N VAL A 70 -20.93 16.53 7.88
CA VAL A 70 -20.21 16.50 6.61
C VAL A 70 -19.31 17.73 6.47
N ARG A 71 -19.81 18.89 6.95
CA ARG A 71 -19.08 20.16 7.01
C ARG A 71 -19.31 20.83 8.35
N LEU A 72 -18.37 21.65 8.76
CA LEU A 72 -18.52 22.51 9.93
C LEU A 72 -17.87 23.88 9.69
N THR A 73 -18.48 24.90 10.31
CA THR A 73 -17.92 26.24 10.36
C THR A 73 -17.76 26.63 11.83
N ARG A 74 -16.56 27.06 12.22
CA ARG A 74 -16.25 27.40 13.61
C ARG A 74 -16.28 28.90 13.80
N SER A 75 -16.88 29.34 14.89
CA SER A 75 -16.79 30.73 15.32
C SER A 75 -15.95 30.86 16.60
N ARG A 76 -15.24 32.00 16.71
CA ARG A 76 -14.49 32.30 17.92
C ARG A 76 -15.47 32.48 19.08
N PRO A 77 -15.25 31.91 20.28
CA PRO A 77 -16.05 32.21 21.46
C PRO A 77 -16.10 33.72 21.72
N ALA A 78 -17.28 34.28 21.80
CA ALA A 78 -17.47 35.71 21.96
C ALA A 78 -17.65 36.14 23.42
N ASP A 79 -18.07 35.22 24.28
CA ASP A 79 -18.33 35.48 25.71
C ASP A 79 -17.15 35.00 26.58
N ALA A 80 -17.01 35.58 27.78
CA ALA A 80 -15.95 35.26 28.74
C ALA A 80 -15.97 33.78 29.17
N SER A 81 -17.18 33.16 29.29
CA SER A 81 -17.31 31.76 29.69
C SER A 81 -16.79 30.80 28.61
N GLY A 82 -17.11 31.05 27.32
CA GLY A 82 -16.58 30.29 26.18
C GLY A 82 -15.08 30.45 26.06
N MET A 83 -14.55 31.69 26.21
CA MET A 83 -13.12 31.95 26.19
C MET A 83 -12.38 31.21 27.31
N HIS A 84 -12.97 31.16 28.51
CA HIS A 84 -12.40 30.42 29.64
C HIS A 84 -12.30 28.92 29.32
N ARG A 85 -13.43 28.31 28.88
CA ARG A 85 -13.50 26.88 28.56
C ARG A 85 -12.48 26.52 27.43
N PHE A 86 -12.38 27.37 26.41
CA PHE A 86 -11.42 27.22 25.34
C PHE A 86 -9.98 27.24 25.84
N LEU A 87 -9.60 28.22 26.66
CA LEU A 87 -8.24 28.33 27.18
C LEU A 87 -7.91 27.20 28.19
N ALA A 88 -8.90 26.74 28.96
CA ALA A 88 -8.76 25.66 29.93
C ALA A 88 -8.68 24.27 29.32
N SER A 89 -9.09 24.10 28.05
CA SER A 89 -9.10 22.79 27.35
C SER A 89 -7.73 22.14 27.14
N GLY A 90 -6.63 22.88 27.36
CA GLY A 90 -5.24 22.37 27.23
C GLY A 90 -4.66 22.47 25.82
N ILE A 91 -5.40 22.95 24.83
CA ILE A 91 -4.93 23.13 23.45
C ILE A 91 -3.72 24.07 23.37
N ILE A 92 -3.72 25.14 24.20
CA ILE A 92 -2.60 26.07 24.21
C ILE A 92 -1.61 25.63 25.27
N LYS A 93 -0.44 25.18 24.84
CA LYS A 93 0.62 24.71 25.73
C LYS A 93 1.01 25.79 26.74
N GLY A 94 0.82 25.49 28.00
CA GLY A 94 1.19 26.40 29.11
C GLY A 94 0.03 27.19 29.72
N ILE A 95 -1.21 27.01 29.23
CA ILE A 95 -2.42 27.48 29.87
C ILE A 95 -3.16 26.26 30.43
N GLY A 96 -3.26 26.15 31.73
CA GLY A 96 -4.15 25.22 32.42
C GLY A 96 -5.31 25.99 33.03
N GLU A 97 -6.30 25.28 33.59
CA GLU A 97 -7.56 25.84 34.12
C GLU A 97 -7.34 27.07 35.03
N ALA A 98 -6.44 26.96 36.02
CA ALA A 98 -6.16 28.06 36.95
C ALA A 98 -5.49 29.29 36.25
N THR A 99 -4.80 29.06 35.11
CA THR A 99 -4.19 30.15 34.33
C THR A 99 -5.26 30.77 33.42
N ALA A 100 -6.12 29.97 32.80
CA ALA A 100 -7.24 30.42 32.00
C ALA A 100 -8.16 31.32 32.79
N THR A 101 -8.52 30.90 34.02
CA THR A 101 -9.36 31.71 34.95
C THR A 101 -8.74 33.10 35.16
N LYS A 102 -7.45 33.18 35.51
CA LYS A 102 -6.77 34.46 35.76
C LYS A 102 -6.69 35.36 34.53
N ILE A 103 -6.52 34.77 33.35
CA ILE A 103 -6.47 35.52 32.10
C ILE A 103 -7.84 36.13 31.82
N VAL A 104 -8.89 35.30 31.84
CA VAL A 104 -10.26 35.74 31.52
C VAL A 104 -10.84 36.71 32.57
N GLU A 105 -10.58 36.48 33.84
CA GLU A 105 -10.97 37.45 34.92
C GLU A 105 -10.34 38.81 34.72
N LYS A 106 -9.06 38.87 34.24
CA LYS A 106 -8.34 40.10 34.02
C LYS A 106 -8.73 40.85 32.77
N PHE A 107 -8.92 40.13 31.65
CA PHE A 107 -9.10 40.76 30.35
C PHE A 107 -10.52 40.62 29.80
N GLY A 108 -11.42 39.82 30.41
CA GLY A 108 -12.81 39.64 30.01
C GLY A 108 -12.96 39.28 28.56
N SER A 109 -13.88 39.94 27.86
CA SER A 109 -14.14 39.75 26.43
C SER A 109 -12.95 40.18 25.52
N ASN A 110 -11.93 40.86 26.05
CA ASN A 110 -10.77 41.26 25.29
C ASN A 110 -9.61 40.23 25.36
N THR A 111 -9.86 39.09 26.01
CA THR A 111 -8.84 38.06 26.27
C THR A 111 -8.12 37.59 25.01
N PHE A 112 -8.82 37.23 23.96
CA PHE A 112 -8.20 36.74 22.73
C PHE A 112 -7.41 37.82 22.00
N ASN A 113 -7.90 39.05 21.96
CA ASN A 113 -7.17 40.18 21.38
C ASN A 113 -5.86 40.43 22.12
N VAL A 114 -5.86 40.37 23.47
CA VAL A 114 -4.64 40.51 24.26
C VAL A 114 -3.63 39.39 23.99
N ILE A 115 -4.11 38.10 23.89
CA ILE A 115 -3.23 36.98 23.59
C ILE A 115 -2.62 37.13 22.17
N GLU A 116 -3.42 37.58 21.21
CA GLU A 116 -3.02 37.66 19.81
C GLU A 116 -2.13 38.88 19.53
N ASN A 117 -2.52 40.08 20.00
CA ASN A 117 -1.94 41.34 19.56
C ASN A 117 -1.11 42.04 20.67
N GLU A 118 -1.38 41.74 21.92
CA GLU A 118 -0.74 42.38 23.07
C GLU A 118 -0.14 41.38 24.07
N PRO A 119 0.65 40.34 23.62
CA PRO A 119 1.04 39.21 24.47
C PRO A 119 1.86 39.63 25.68
N GLU A 120 2.50 40.78 25.62
CA GLU A 120 3.32 41.29 26.75
C GLU A 120 2.45 41.59 27.99
N ARG A 121 1.18 41.92 27.83
CA ARG A 121 0.24 42.16 28.91
C ARG A 121 -0.11 40.89 29.69
N LEU A 122 0.04 39.71 29.07
CA LEU A 122 -0.10 38.45 29.80
C LEU A 122 0.89 38.29 30.94
N ALA A 123 2.08 38.95 30.82
CA ALA A 123 3.08 38.93 31.86
C ALA A 123 2.69 39.74 33.13
N GLU A 124 1.60 40.52 33.06
CA GLU A 124 1.02 41.18 34.24
C GLU A 124 0.32 40.16 35.17
N ILE A 125 0.10 38.93 34.71
CA ILE A 125 -0.52 37.85 35.50
C ILE A 125 0.56 37.06 36.22
N LYS A 126 0.41 36.94 37.56
CA LYS A 126 1.33 36.16 38.38
C LYS A 126 1.46 34.73 37.92
N GLY A 127 2.65 34.32 37.43
CA GLY A 127 2.95 32.97 36.91
C GLY A 127 3.09 32.90 35.39
N ILE A 128 2.99 34.02 34.67
CA ILE A 128 3.27 34.12 33.22
C ILE A 128 4.49 35.03 33.03
N SER A 129 5.63 34.44 32.61
CA SER A 129 6.80 35.21 32.22
C SER A 129 6.65 35.80 30.82
N LYS A 130 7.43 36.83 30.45
CA LYS A 130 7.42 37.39 29.08
C LYS A 130 7.74 36.34 28.01
N SER A 131 8.63 35.39 28.28
CA SER A 131 8.93 34.28 27.38
C SER A 131 7.74 33.34 27.24
N LYS A 132 7.06 32.99 28.33
CA LYS A 132 5.86 32.17 28.34
C LYS A 132 4.70 32.85 27.58
N ALA A 133 4.55 34.17 27.77
CA ALA A 133 3.53 34.97 27.08
C ALA A 133 3.73 34.94 25.56
N LYS A 134 4.95 35.10 25.05
CA LYS A 134 5.27 35.00 23.62
C LYS A 134 5.00 33.59 23.06
N ARG A 135 5.30 32.53 23.82
CA ARG A 135 5.00 31.17 23.42
C ARG A 135 3.50 30.91 23.34
N ILE A 136 2.74 31.33 24.35
CA ILE A 136 1.27 31.27 24.38
C ILE A 136 0.68 31.97 23.15
N SER A 137 1.11 33.18 22.83
CA SER A 137 0.66 33.92 21.66
C SER A 137 0.98 33.22 20.35
N LYS A 138 2.19 32.64 20.24
CA LYS A 138 2.58 31.87 19.06
C LYS A 138 1.70 30.63 18.86
N ASP A 139 1.52 29.84 19.92
CA ASP A 139 0.69 28.62 19.87
C ASP A 139 -0.78 28.98 19.58
N PHE A 140 -1.30 30.06 20.17
CA PHE A 140 -2.64 30.58 19.91
C PHE A 140 -2.85 30.95 18.44
N LYS A 141 -1.93 31.75 17.87
CA LYS A 141 -1.97 32.15 16.46
C LYS A 141 -1.91 30.94 15.52
N MET A 142 -1.08 29.95 15.81
CA MET A 142 -1.01 28.73 15.01
C MET A 142 -2.33 27.95 15.02
N GLN A 143 -2.97 27.82 16.18
CA GLN A 143 -4.23 27.10 16.30
C GLN A 143 -5.37 27.79 15.55
N PHE A 144 -5.45 29.12 15.61
CA PHE A 144 -6.49 29.85 14.89
C PHE A 144 -6.22 29.92 13.38
N ALA A 145 -4.96 30.05 12.95
CA ALA A 145 -4.60 29.97 11.53
C ALA A 145 -5.03 28.64 10.89
N ALA A 146 -4.79 27.50 11.56
CA ALA A 146 -5.27 26.21 11.09
C ALA A 146 -6.79 26.18 10.91
N ARG A 147 -7.55 26.73 11.89
CA ARG A 147 -9.00 26.79 11.83
C ARG A 147 -9.53 27.72 10.72
N ASP A 148 -8.91 28.86 10.54
CA ASP A 148 -9.31 29.80 9.49
C ASP A 148 -9.08 29.18 8.10
N VAL A 149 -7.98 28.42 7.91
CA VAL A 149 -7.74 27.64 6.69
C VAL A 149 -8.79 26.55 6.50
N MET A 150 -9.11 25.76 7.54
CA MET A 150 -10.12 24.70 7.46
C MET A 150 -11.51 25.26 7.15
N ASN A 151 -11.88 26.42 7.73
CA ASN A 151 -13.15 27.09 7.44
C ASN A 151 -13.19 27.58 5.98
N GLY A 152 -12.11 28.24 5.50
CA GLY A 152 -12.02 28.70 4.11
C GLY A 152 -12.12 27.55 3.11
N LEU A 153 -11.47 26.40 3.38
CA LEU A 153 -11.62 25.21 2.54
C LEU A 153 -13.05 24.64 2.54
N ALA A 154 -13.73 24.68 3.71
CA ALA A 154 -15.13 24.26 3.79
C ALA A 154 -16.07 25.20 3.01
N GLU A 155 -15.81 26.51 3.02
CA GLU A 155 -16.55 27.51 2.20
C GLU A 155 -16.36 27.27 0.71
N LEU A 156 -15.16 26.82 0.27
CA LEU A 156 -14.88 26.42 -1.11
C LEU A 156 -15.55 25.08 -1.50
N GLY A 157 -16.16 24.38 -0.55
CA GLY A 157 -16.93 23.17 -0.81
C GLY A 157 -16.25 21.86 -0.46
N PHE A 158 -15.03 21.87 0.09
CA PHE A 158 -14.37 20.66 0.57
C PHE A 158 -15.07 20.11 1.81
N ASN A 159 -15.14 18.79 1.90
CA ASN A 159 -15.58 18.15 3.14
C ASN A 159 -14.45 18.18 4.20
N GLN A 160 -14.75 17.79 5.43
CA GLN A 160 -13.80 17.90 6.54
C GLN A 160 -12.55 17.03 6.38
N GLN A 161 -12.70 15.83 5.81
CA GLN A 161 -11.56 14.95 5.54
C GLN A 161 -10.66 15.54 4.44
N GLU A 162 -11.26 16.02 3.36
CA GLU A 162 -10.53 16.69 2.28
C GLU A 162 -9.79 17.93 2.80
N ALA A 163 -10.47 18.78 3.58
CA ALA A 163 -9.85 19.96 4.18
C ALA A 163 -8.69 19.61 5.12
N TYR A 164 -8.83 18.54 5.91
CA TYR A 164 -7.76 18.04 6.77
C TYR A 164 -6.58 17.50 5.94
N ASP A 165 -6.83 16.71 4.92
CA ASP A 165 -5.80 16.15 4.04
C ASP A 165 -5.03 17.30 3.35
N ILE A 166 -5.75 18.30 2.81
CA ILE A 166 -5.16 19.49 2.19
C ILE A 166 -4.30 20.26 3.21
N TYR A 167 -4.85 20.55 4.39
CA TYR A 167 -4.11 21.26 5.44
C TYR A 167 -2.92 20.46 5.96
N SER A 168 -3.02 19.15 6.05
CA SER A 168 -1.91 18.30 6.51
C SER A 168 -0.68 18.42 5.61
N VAL A 169 -0.89 18.59 4.32
CA VAL A 169 0.16 18.73 3.29
C VAL A 169 0.62 20.18 3.16
N LEU A 170 -0.33 21.12 2.94
CA LEU A 170 -0.04 22.48 2.52
C LEU A 170 0.01 23.51 3.67
N LYS A 171 -0.41 23.13 4.88
CA LYS A 171 -0.40 23.97 6.09
C LYS A 171 -1.06 25.35 5.86
N SER A 172 -0.33 26.44 6.15
CA SER A 172 -0.81 27.83 5.99
C SER A 172 -1.10 28.21 4.54
N ASP A 173 -0.45 27.58 3.58
CA ASP A 173 -0.48 27.96 2.17
C ASP A 173 -1.68 27.32 1.44
N SER A 174 -2.46 26.49 2.14
CA SER A 174 -3.60 25.74 1.59
C SER A 174 -4.59 26.62 0.84
N LEU A 175 -5.05 27.72 1.45
CA LEU A 175 -6.05 28.59 0.85
C LEU A 175 -5.50 29.38 -0.34
N ASP A 176 -4.27 29.86 -0.26
CA ASP A 176 -3.64 30.62 -1.33
C ASP A 176 -3.46 29.73 -2.56
N ILE A 177 -2.94 28.52 -2.38
CA ILE A 177 -2.76 27.54 -3.47
C ILE A 177 -4.11 27.16 -4.09
N VAL A 178 -5.12 26.86 -3.27
CA VAL A 178 -6.43 26.43 -3.77
C VAL A 178 -7.15 27.59 -4.51
N ASN A 179 -7.08 28.80 -3.99
CA ASN A 179 -7.70 29.96 -4.62
C ASN A 179 -7.00 30.33 -5.94
N GLU A 180 -5.69 30.18 -6.02
CA GLU A 180 -4.93 30.41 -7.25
C GLU A 180 -5.15 29.29 -8.28
N ASN A 181 -5.02 28.02 -7.83
CA ASN A 181 -5.13 26.86 -8.70
C ASN A 181 -5.59 25.61 -7.94
N PRO A 182 -6.90 25.32 -7.87
CA PRO A 182 -7.41 24.11 -7.18
C PRO A 182 -6.92 22.81 -7.82
N TYR A 183 -6.54 22.82 -9.11
CA TYR A 183 -6.00 21.65 -9.78
C TYR A 183 -4.61 21.24 -9.30
N ALA A 184 -3.88 22.12 -8.61
CA ALA A 184 -2.62 21.77 -7.98
C ALA A 184 -2.78 20.65 -6.94
N LEU A 185 -3.98 20.53 -6.34
CA LEU A 185 -4.30 19.48 -5.39
C LEU A 185 -4.21 18.06 -5.98
N VAL A 186 -4.45 17.91 -7.29
CA VAL A 186 -4.39 16.60 -7.98
C VAL A 186 -2.98 15.97 -7.89
N SER A 187 -1.96 16.82 -7.87
CA SER A 187 -0.57 16.37 -7.72
C SER A 187 -0.06 16.42 -6.28
N LEU A 188 -0.54 17.37 -5.47
CA LEU A 188 -0.02 17.63 -4.13
C LEU A 188 -0.74 16.82 -3.05
N VAL A 189 -2.03 16.49 -3.24
CA VAL A 189 -2.86 15.83 -2.22
C VAL A 189 -3.47 14.56 -2.80
N GLY A 190 -2.93 13.41 -2.44
CA GLY A 190 -3.28 12.12 -3.04
C GLY A 190 -4.75 11.67 -2.88
N SER A 191 -5.53 12.31 -1.99
CA SER A 191 -6.96 12.04 -1.81
C SER A 191 -7.88 12.87 -2.71
N ILE A 192 -7.35 13.87 -3.42
CA ILE A 192 -8.10 14.75 -4.33
C ILE A 192 -7.81 14.34 -5.76
N ASP A 193 -8.80 13.76 -6.44
CA ASP A 193 -8.69 13.42 -7.86
C ASP A 193 -9.07 14.61 -8.78
N PHE A 194 -8.85 14.44 -10.10
CA PHE A 194 -9.15 15.47 -11.09
C PHE A 194 -10.64 15.85 -11.09
N ALA A 195 -11.54 14.89 -10.98
CA ALA A 195 -12.98 15.15 -11.02
C ALA A 195 -13.41 16.02 -9.82
N ARG A 196 -12.83 15.78 -8.65
CA ARG A 196 -13.11 16.56 -7.45
C ARG A 196 -12.53 17.98 -7.53
N ALA A 197 -11.30 18.12 -8.02
CA ALA A 197 -10.70 19.42 -8.25
C ALA A 197 -11.49 20.24 -9.30
N ASP A 198 -11.98 19.60 -10.35
CA ASP A 198 -12.80 20.20 -11.40
C ASP A 198 -14.16 20.68 -10.85
N GLU A 199 -14.82 19.87 -10.01
CA GLU A 199 -16.05 20.26 -9.30
C GLU A 199 -15.85 21.52 -8.43
N ILE A 200 -14.76 21.58 -7.68
CA ILE A 200 -14.42 22.75 -6.86
C ILE A 200 -14.16 23.97 -7.74
N ALA A 201 -13.34 23.81 -8.78
CA ALA A 201 -12.99 24.89 -9.71
C ALA A 201 -14.23 25.50 -10.39
N MET A 202 -15.20 24.67 -10.79
CA MET A 202 -16.44 25.12 -11.41
C MET A 202 -17.35 25.90 -10.45
N ASN A 203 -17.23 25.65 -9.15
CA ASN A 203 -18.03 26.35 -8.13
C ASN A 203 -17.33 27.60 -7.56
N MET A 204 -16.08 27.87 -7.94
CA MET A 204 -15.35 29.06 -7.49
C MET A 204 -15.93 30.33 -8.14
N GLN A 205 -15.93 31.43 -7.38
CA GLN A 205 -16.38 32.76 -7.92
C GLN A 205 -15.49 33.28 -9.07
N GLN A 206 -14.21 32.95 -9.01
CA GLN A 206 -13.24 33.25 -10.06
C GLN A 206 -12.69 31.91 -10.58
N ALA A 207 -13.02 31.58 -11.82
CA ALA A 207 -12.52 30.38 -12.46
C ALA A 207 -10.99 30.45 -12.60
N PRO A 208 -10.27 29.36 -12.27
CA PRO A 208 -8.83 29.27 -12.51
C PRO A 208 -8.54 29.36 -14.03
N PRO A 209 -7.32 29.75 -14.43
CA PRO A 209 -6.92 29.74 -15.83
C PRO A 209 -7.17 28.36 -16.48
N PHE A 210 -7.67 28.39 -17.72
CA PHE A 210 -7.97 27.16 -18.48
C PHE A 210 -6.74 26.25 -18.62
N ASP A 211 -5.56 26.82 -18.73
CA ASP A 211 -4.29 26.10 -18.82
C ASP A 211 -4.04 25.24 -17.57
N CYS A 212 -4.43 25.70 -16.38
CA CYS A 212 -4.29 24.91 -15.14
C CYS A 212 -5.12 23.62 -15.18
N ARG A 213 -6.36 23.72 -15.69
CA ARG A 213 -7.24 22.56 -15.90
C ARG A 213 -6.64 21.59 -16.90
N CYS A 214 -6.14 22.09 -18.02
CA CYS A 214 -5.56 21.30 -19.09
C CYS A 214 -4.31 20.54 -18.63
N GLN A 215 -3.36 21.23 -17.98
CA GLN A 215 -2.14 20.63 -17.45
C GLN A 215 -2.44 19.53 -16.42
N ALA A 216 -3.33 19.80 -15.46
CA ALA A 216 -3.72 18.84 -14.45
C ALA A 216 -4.42 17.62 -15.04
N GLY A 217 -5.29 17.82 -16.05
CA GLY A 217 -5.98 16.73 -16.72
C GLY A 217 -5.03 15.80 -17.46
N VAL A 218 -4.07 16.35 -18.20
CA VAL A 218 -3.05 15.55 -18.91
C VAL A 218 -2.15 14.80 -17.91
N THR A 219 -1.68 15.48 -16.86
CA THR A 219 -0.87 14.86 -15.79
C THR A 219 -1.64 13.76 -15.08
N TYR A 220 -2.93 13.97 -14.80
CA TYR A 220 -3.80 12.95 -14.20
C TYR A 220 -3.92 11.70 -15.08
N ILE A 221 -4.03 11.83 -16.41
CA ILE A 221 -4.08 10.68 -17.33
C ILE A 221 -2.81 9.85 -17.21
N VAL A 222 -1.63 10.49 -17.19
CA VAL A 222 -0.36 9.77 -17.03
C VAL A 222 -0.30 9.10 -15.67
N ARG A 223 -0.63 9.82 -14.59
CA ARG A 223 -0.64 9.30 -13.21
C ARG A 223 -1.61 8.13 -13.03
N HIS A 224 -2.81 8.22 -13.59
CA HIS A 224 -3.80 7.13 -13.52
C HIS A 224 -3.29 5.84 -14.17
N ASN A 225 -2.46 5.95 -15.19
CA ASN A 225 -1.90 4.78 -15.89
C ASN A 225 -0.75 4.10 -15.15
N LEU A 226 -0.18 4.70 -14.09
CA LEU A 226 0.72 3.98 -13.17
C LEU A 226 0.02 2.79 -12.51
N PHE A 227 -1.26 2.91 -12.18
CA PHE A 227 -2.07 1.80 -11.63
C PHE A 227 -2.25 0.64 -12.62
N ASN A 228 -2.04 0.89 -13.93
CA ASN A 228 -1.98 -0.15 -14.95
C ASN A 228 -0.55 -0.74 -15.10
N GLY A 229 0.39 -0.26 -14.30
CA GLY A 229 1.80 -0.69 -14.27
C GLY A 229 2.69 -0.03 -15.32
N HIS A 230 2.22 0.98 -16.05
CA HIS A 230 3.04 1.75 -16.97
C HIS A 230 3.96 2.70 -16.20
N THR A 231 5.18 2.94 -16.66
CA THR A 231 6.06 4.02 -16.17
C THR A 231 5.95 5.26 -17.07
N CYS A 232 5.61 5.05 -18.32
CA CYS A 232 5.44 6.09 -19.33
C CYS A 232 4.31 5.75 -20.30
N LEU A 233 3.86 6.73 -21.06
CA LEU A 233 2.87 6.52 -22.12
C LEU A 233 3.35 7.17 -23.42
N PRO A 234 3.10 6.53 -24.60
CA PRO A 234 3.30 7.20 -25.87
C PRO A 234 2.46 8.50 -25.95
N ARG A 235 3.05 9.62 -26.34
CA ARG A 235 2.39 10.91 -26.45
C ARG A 235 1.04 10.82 -27.19
N ASN A 236 1.02 10.16 -28.34
CA ASN A 236 -0.20 9.98 -29.15
C ASN A 236 -1.30 9.17 -28.43
N SER A 237 -0.97 8.38 -27.42
CA SER A 237 -1.96 7.61 -26.67
C SER A 237 -2.71 8.43 -25.62
N ILE A 238 -2.19 9.62 -25.29
CA ILE A 238 -2.74 10.53 -24.29
C ILE A 238 -3.78 11.47 -24.92
N ILE A 239 -3.64 11.82 -26.19
CA ILE A 239 -4.47 12.82 -26.89
C ILE A 239 -5.96 12.49 -26.77
N LYS A 240 -6.38 11.28 -27.17
CA LYS A 240 -7.80 10.89 -27.11
C LYS A 240 -8.39 10.90 -25.70
N PRO A 241 -7.73 10.34 -24.68
CA PRO A 241 -8.16 10.48 -23.30
C PRO A 241 -8.23 11.94 -22.85
N ALA A 242 -7.28 12.80 -23.26
CA ALA A 242 -7.27 14.22 -22.93
C ALA A 242 -8.46 14.95 -23.56
N MET A 243 -8.72 14.72 -24.85
CA MET A 243 -9.91 15.28 -25.53
C MET A 243 -11.22 14.93 -24.82
N LEU A 244 -11.34 13.68 -24.35
CA LEU A 244 -12.54 13.21 -23.62
C LEU A 244 -12.65 13.79 -22.21
N LEU A 245 -11.54 13.88 -21.47
CA LEU A 245 -11.52 14.36 -20.09
C LEU A 245 -11.71 15.88 -20.02
N LEU A 246 -11.08 16.61 -20.96
CA LEU A 246 -11.04 18.06 -20.99
C LEU A 246 -12.16 18.67 -21.84
N GLU A 247 -12.89 17.84 -22.62
CA GLU A 247 -13.91 18.27 -23.59
C GLU A 247 -13.34 19.24 -24.63
N CYS A 248 -12.14 18.95 -25.13
CA CYS A 248 -11.39 19.79 -26.06
C CYS A 248 -11.10 19.09 -27.39
N ASN A 249 -10.63 19.85 -28.40
CA ASN A 249 -10.19 19.28 -29.67
C ASN A 249 -8.74 18.76 -29.62
N GLU A 250 -8.25 18.17 -30.73
CA GLU A 250 -6.93 17.54 -30.79
C GLU A 250 -5.79 18.56 -30.63
N ASP A 251 -5.89 19.73 -31.28
CA ASP A 251 -4.88 20.77 -31.18
C ASP A 251 -4.78 21.35 -29.76
N GLU A 252 -5.92 21.53 -29.08
CA GLU A 252 -5.96 21.97 -27.68
C GLU A 252 -5.36 20.92 -26.72
N ALA A 253 -5.58 19.64 -26.99
CA ALA A 253 -4.98 18.56 -26.22
C ALA A 253 -3.45 18.49 -26.40
N GLU A 254 -2.96 18.73 -27.63
CA GLU A 254 -1.51 18.80 -27.89
C GLU A 254 -0.86 19.99 -27.16
N ILE A 255 -1.49 21.18 -27.23
CA ILE A 255 -1.03 22.37 -26.51
C ILE A 255 -1.03 22.11 -24.98
N ALA A 256 -2.04 21.42 -24.46
CA ALA A 256 -2.10 21.07 -23.04
C ALA A 256 -0.94 20.17 -22.61
N ILE A 257 -0.54 19.23 -23.48
CA ILE A 257 0.62 18.36 -23.26
C ILE A 257 1.91 19.20 -23.24
N ASP A 258 2.11 20.09 -24.23
CA ASP A 258 3.29 20.93 -24.31
C ASP A 258 3.40 21.87 -23.10
N ASN A 259 2.29 22.48 -22.68
CA ASN A 259 2.23 23.33 -21.49
C ASN A 259 2.58 22.54 -20.20
N ALA A 260 2.17 21.25 -20.10
CA ALA A 260 2.51 20.42 -18.95
C ALA A 260 4.00 20.03 -18.93
N ILE A 261 4.63 19.87 -20.11
CA ILE A 261 6.07 19.64 -20.24
C ILE A 261 6.85 20.91 -19.86
N ASP A 262 6.46 22.06 -20.40
CA ASP A 262 7.10 23.36 -20.10
C ASP A 262 7.01 23.71 -18.62
N ALA A 263 5.88 23.38 -17.98
CA ALA A 263 5.68 23.52 -16.54
C ALA A 263 6.40 22.44 -15.69
N LYS A 264 7.14 21.53 -16.32
CA LYS A 264 7.86 20.41 -15.67
C LYS A 264 6.96 19.46 -14.87
N GLN A 265 5.68 19.41 -15.21
CA GLN A 265 4.74 18.45 -14.64
C GLN A 265 4.84 17.09 -15.35
N LEU A 266 5.33 17.08 -16.58
CA LEU A 266 5.65 15.90 -17.38
C LEU A 266 7.07 16.03 -17.95
N VAL A 267 7.71 14.87 -18.18
CA VAL A 267 8.99 14.75 -18.87
C VAL A 267 8.75 13.99 -20.18
N GLU A 268 9.22 14.55 -21.30
CA GLU A 268 9.18 13.86 -22.58
C GLU A 268 10.54 13.23 -22.88
N GLU A 269 10.54 11.95 -23.28
CA GLU A 269 11.73 11.18 -23.70
C GLU A 269 11.49 10.51 -25.06
N ASN A 270 12.50 10.56 -25.92
CA ASN A 270 12.42 9.91 -27.23
C ASN A 270 12.96 8.49 -27.15
N ILE A 271 12.09 7.49 -27.26
CA ILE A 271 12.42 6.08 -27.22
C ILE A 271 12.14 5.46 -28.58
N ASP A 272 13.16 4.99 -29.27
CA ASP A 272 13.07 4.38 -30.60
C ASP A 272 12.30 5.26 -31.63
N GLY A 273 12.55 6.57 -31.60
CA GLY A 273 11.93 7.54 -32.52
C GLY A 273 10.47 7.89 -32.18
N LYS A 274 10.00 7.57 -31.00
CA LYS A 274 8.66 7.92 -30.49
C LYS A 274 8.78 8.69 -29.20
N ALA A 275 7.96 9.75 -29.05
CA ALA A 275 7.87 10.52 -27.84
C ALA A 275 7.04 9.77 -26.79
N PHE A 276 7.60 9.64 -25.57
CA PHE A 276 6.94 9.09 -24.39
C PHE A 276 6.90 10.11 -23.27
N LEU A 277 5.80 10.14 -22.53
CA LEU A 277 5.58 11.07 -21.43
C LEU A 277 5.62 10.33 -20.10
N PHE A 278 6.30 10.93 -19.14
CA PHE A 278 6.50 10.44 -17.78
C PHE A 278 6.05 11.44 -16.75
N LEU A 279 5.70 10.97 -15.58
CA LEU A 279 5.79 11.81 -14.38
C LEU A 279 7.26 11.99 -14.00
N PRO A 280 7.68 13.18 -13.53
CA PRO A 280 9.08 13.45 -13.18
C PRO A 280 9.67 12.44 -12.20
N GLU A 281 8.94 12.10 -11.14
CA GLU A 281 9.37 11.15 -10.11
C GLU A 281 9.62 9.73 -10.66
N ILE A 282 8.87 9.33 -11.67
CA ILE A 282 9.03 8.00 -12.31
C ILE A 282 10.19 8.02 -13.32
N TYR A 283 10.35 9.13 -14.04
CA TYR A 283 11.49 9.33 -14.91
C TYR A 283 12.82 9.29 -14.15
N GLU A 284 12.89 10.03 -13.02
CA GLU A 284 14.05 10.05 -12.14
C GLU A 284 14.33 8.65 -11.55
N ALA A 285 13.28 7.91 -11.17
CA ALA A 285 13.45 6.56 -10.64
C ALA A 285 14.01 5.59 -11.71
N GLU A 286 13.49 5.56 -12.95
CA GLU A 286 14.00 4.65 -14.00
C GLU A 286 15.40 5.05 -14.47
N SER A 287 15.64 6.33 -14.69
CA SER A 287 16.96 6.82 -15.10
C SER A 287 18.01 6.61 -13.98
N GLY A 288 17.64 6.89 -12.73
CA GLY A 288 18.50 6.65 -11.56
C GLY A 288 18.86 5.17 -11.36
N ILE A 289 17.89 4.26 -11.55
CA ILE A 289 18.17 2.81 -11.58
C ILE A 289 19.23 2.48 -12.65
N ALA A 290 19.05 2.99 -13.86
CA ALA A 290 19.97 2.70 -14.96
C ALA A 290 21.37 3.24 -14.68
N GLU A 291 21.50 4.47 -14.18
CA GLU A 291 22.80 5.05 -13.78
C GLU A 291 23.46 4.23 -12.69
N ARG A 292 22.72 3.89 -11.64
CA ARG A 292 23.25 3.15 -10.48
C ARG A 292 23.74 1.76 -10.88
N ILE A 293 22.99 1.05 -11.70
CA ILE A 293 23.38 -0.27 -12.23
C ILE A 293 24.65 -0.15 -13.08
N LYS A 294 24.77 0.85 -13.97
CA LYS A 294 25.98 1.09 -14.77
C LYS A 294 27.20 1.36 -13.89
N VAL A 295 27.05 2.19 -12.86
CA VAL A 295 28.12 2.46 -11.88
C VAL A 295 28.55 1.19 -11.16
N MET A 296 27.60 0.35 -10.72
CA MET A 296 27.90 -0.92 -10.05
C MET A 296 28.62 -1.92 -10.99
N ILE A 297 28.34 -1.88 -12.30
CA ILE A 297 29.03 -2.71 -13.30
C ILE A 297 30.45 -2.19 -13.54
N GLU A 298 30.62 -0.87 -13.63
CA GLU A 298 31.92 -0.24 -13.91
C GLU A 298 32.87 -0.33 -12.69
N TYR A 299 32.33 -0.23 -11.48
CA TYR A 299 33.07 -0.27 -10.22
C TYR A 299 32.61 -1.45 -9.36
N PRO A 300 32.87 -2.70 -9.76
CA PRO A 300 32.44 -3.87 -9.00
C PRO A 300 33.15 -3.94 -7.64
N PRO A 301 32.52 -4.56 -6.63
CA PRO A 301 33.20 -4.80 -5.36
C PRO A 301 34.44 -5.68 -5.55
N ALA A 302 35.42 -5.53 -4.65
CA ALA A 302 36.63 -6.33 -4.70
C ALA A 302 36.29 -7.83 -4.76
N PRO A 303 36.83 -8.58 -5.73
CA PRO A 303 36.59 -10.00 -5.88
C PRO A 303 36.97 -10.76 -4.58
N LYS A 304 36.12 -11.67 -4.16
CA LYS A 304 36.39 -12.61 -3.06
C LYS A 304 36.48 -14.00 -3.66
N GLU A 305 37.61 -14.33 -4.28
CA GLU A 305 37.82 -15.61 -4.99
C GLU A 305 37.28 -16.80 -4.20
N ILE A 306 36.41 -17.57 -4.83
CA ILE A 306 35.86 -18.80 -4.29
C ILE A 306 36.45 -19.97 -5.05
N SER A 307 37.04 -20.93 -4.35
CA SER A 307 37.55 -22.14 -4.95
C SER A 307 36.46 -23.22 -5.09
N PRO A 308 36.51 -24.06 -6.13
CA PRO A 308 35.63 -25.21 -6.25
C PRO A 308 35.61 -26.10 -4.99
N ALA A 309 36.77 -26.23 -4.32
CA ALA A 309 36.92 -27.02 -3.12
C ALA A 309 36.08 -26.50 -1.93
N GLU A 310 35.85 -25.19 -1.84
CA GLU A 310 35.02 -24.60 -0.80
C GLU A 310 33.53 -24.86 -1.07
N ILE A 311 33.10 -24.83 -2.32
CA ILE A 311 31.75 -25.22 -2.73
C ILE A 311 31.56 -26.72 -2.43
N ASP A 312 32.53 -27.58 -2.77
CA ASP A 312 32.49 -29.02 -2.47
C ASP A 312 32.45 -29.29 -0.96
N ALA A 313 33.16 -28.51 -0.16
CA ALA A 313 33.13 -28.61 1.30
C ALA A 313 31.73 -28.23 1.86
N PHE A 314 31.13 -27.16 1.34
CA PHE A 314 29.76 -26.77 1.70
C PHE A 314 28.75 -27.86 1.33
N GLU A 315 28.84 -28.43 0.13
CA GLU A 315 27.98 -29.52 -0.33
C GLU A 315 28.04 -30.72 0.60
N LYS A 316 29.27 -31.16 0.98
CA LYS A 316 29.50 -32.26 1.88
C LYS A 316 28.90 -32.01 3.28
N THR A 317 29.12 -30.79 3.81
CA THR A 317 28.66 -30.43 5.15
C THR A 317 27.13 -30.39 5.22
N ASN A 318 26.46 -29.93 4.15
CA ASN A 318 25.01 -29.80 4.10
C ASN A 318 24.30 -30.99 3.43
N ASN A 319 25.04 -32.02 3.02
CA ASN A 319 24.53 -33.20 2.30
C ASN A 319 23.66 -32.85 1.09
N ILE A 320 24.16 -31.90 0.28
CA ILE A 320 23.52 -31.42 -0.96
C ILE A 320 24.52 -31.54 -2.11
N THR A 321 24.02 -31.43 -3.32
CA THR A 321 24.86 -31.32 -4.54
C THR A 321 24.27 -30.26 -5.42
N PHE A 322 25.05 -29.21 -5.72
CA PHE A 322 24.70 -28.18 -6.67
C PHE A 322 24.87 -28.67 -8.11
N ASP A 323 24.00 -28.21 -8.99
CA ASP A 323 24.25 -28.37 -10.41
C ASP A 323 25.20 -27.27 -10.93
N GLU A 324 25.58 -27.37 -12.20
CA GLU A 324 26.51 -26.45 -12.85
C GLU A 324 26.03 -24.99 -12.75
N LYS A 325 24.74 -24.72 -13.04
CA LYS A 325 24.16 -23.37 -12.97
C LYS A 325 24.10 -22.83 -11.55
N GLN A 326 23.83 -23.67 -10.58
CA GLN A 326 23.83 -23.25 -9.17
C GLN A 326 25.24 -22.87 -8.71
N ARG A 327 26.25 -23.61 -9.11
CA ARG A 327 27.67 -23.27 -8.85
C ARG A 327 28.07 -21.98 -9.54
N GLU A 328 27.68 -21.80 -10.82
CA GLU A 328 27.88 -20.56 -11.57
C GLU A 328 27.25 -19.35 -10.84
N ALA A 329 26.01 -19.49 -10.32
CA ALA A 329 25.35 -18.44 -9.57
C ALA A 329 26.12 -18.05 -8.29
N ILE A 330 26.64 -19.04 -7.57
CA ILE A 330 27.46 -18.82 -6.36
C ILE A 330 28.74 -18.06 -6.74
N GLU A 331 29.44 -18.47 -7.80
CA GLU A 331 30.66 -17.84 -8.25
C GLU A 331 30.44 -16.40 -8.69
N ILE A 332 29.39 -16.13 -9.47
CA ILE A 332 29.04 -14.77 -9.90
C ILE A 332 28.68 -13.89 -8.70
N ALA A 333 27.86 -14.38 -7.78
CA ALA A 333 27.43 -13.64 -6.60
C ALA A 333 28.62 -13.18 -5.74
N VAL A 334 29.58 -14.07 -5.51
CA VAL A 334 30.73 -13.80 -4.65
C VAL A 334 31.79 -12.94 -5.37
N ASN A 335 32.06 -13.23 -6.63
CA ASN A 335 33.17 -12.60 -7.37
C ASN A 335 32.76 -11.29 -8.07
N LYS A 336 31.59 -11.25 -8.75
CA LYS A 336 31.17 -10.09 -9.54
C LYS A 336 30.27 -9.12 -8.77
N GLY A 337 29.60 -9.60 -7.72
CA GLY A 337 28.77 -8.77 -6.85
C GLY A 337 27.42 -8.35 -7.41
N LEU A 338 27.13 -8.59 -8.69
CA LEU A 338 25.84 -8.28 -9.31
C LEU A 338 25.31 -9.52 -10.02
N LEU A 339 24.17 -10.06 -9.56
CA LEU A 339 23.58 -11.30 -10.06
C LEU A 339 22.07 -11.23 -10.11
N ILE A 340 21.48 -11.70 -11.18
CA ILE A 340 20.06 -12.07 -11.27
C ILE A 340 19.95 -13.59 -11.27
N LEU A 341 19.30 -14.15 -10.24
CA LEU A 341 19.00 -15.57 -10.12
C LEU A 341 17.51 -15.79 -10.37
N THR A 342 17.17 -16.41 -11.49
CA THR A 342 15.76 -16.68 -11.86
C THR A 342 15.52 -18.17 -12.02
N GLY A 343 14.26 -18.59 -11.85
CA GLY A 343 13.84 -19.99 -12.02
C GLY A 343 12.46 -20.25 -11.47
N GLY A 344 11.82 -21.31 -11.94
CA GLY A 344 10.49 -21.74 -11.50
C GLY A 344 10.51 -22.49 -10.14
N PRO A 345 9.38 -23.05 -9.73
CA PRO A 345 9.31 -23.90 -8.53
C PRO A 345 10.13 -25.16 -8.69
N GLY A 346 10.74 -25.62 -7.60
CA GLY A 346 11.52 -26.88 -7.57
C GLY A 346 12.88 -26.83 -8.27
N THR A 347 13.36 -25.64 -8.69
CA THR A 347 14.68 -25.49 -9.33
C THR A 347 15.84 -25.23 -8.36
N GLY A 348 15.55 -25.13 -7.06
CA GLY A 348 16.57 -25.01 -6.03
C GLY A 348 17.08 -23.58 -5.77
N LYS A 349 16.33 -22.53 -6.15
CA LYS A 349 16.68 -21.13 -5.85
C LYS A 349 17.08 -20.93 -4.39
N THR A 350 16.24 -21.37 -3.46
CA THR A 350 16.46 -21.19 -2.02
C THR A 350 17.72 -21.88 -1.54
N THR A 351 18.01 -23.09 -2.05
CA THR A 351 19.24 -23.83 -1.72
C THR A 351 20.47 -23.08 -2.22
N THR A 352 20.41 -22.52 -3.43
CA THR A 352 21.48 -21.69 -3.99
C THR A 352 21.71 -20.43 -3.16
N VAL A 353 20.63 -19.72 -2.80
CA VAL A 353 20.68 -18.53 -1.94
C VAL A 353 21.32 -18.84 -0.59
N LYS A 354 20.96 -19.97 0.06
CA LYS A 354 21.58 -20.41 1.31
C LYS A 354 23.08 -20.66 1.14
N GLY A 355 23.49 -21.27 0.01
CA GLY A 355 24.90 -21.45 -0.33
C GLY A 355 25.64 -20.12 -0.48
N ILE A 356 25.05 -19.17 -1.21
CA ILE A 356 25.60 -17.82 -1.40
C ILE A 356 25.79 -17.11 -0.04
N ILE A 357 24.77 -17.09 0.82
CA ILE A 357 24.83 -16.46 2.14
C ILE A 357 25.98 -17.04 2.96
N THR A 358 26.00 -18.38 3.14
CA THR A 358 26.99 -19.04 3.98
C THR A 358 28.42 -18.80 3.46
N LEU A 359 28.62 -18.88 2.14
CA LEU A 359 29.94 -18.70 1.56
C LEU A 359 30.42 -17.23 1.59
N MET A 360 29.51 -16.26 1.57
CA MET A 360 29.81 -14.84 1.81
C MET A 360 30.17 -14.57 3.27
N GLU A 361 29.39 -15.10 4.21
CA GLU A 361 29.63 -14.95 5.66
C GLU A 361 30.95 -15.61 6.09
N ASN A 362 31.31 -16.76 5.52
CA ASN A 362 32.60 -17.40 5.76
C ASN A 362 33.78 -16.52 5.32
N ARG A 363 33.54 -15.51 4.47
CA ARG A 363 34.53 -14.51 4.03
C ARG A 363 34.46 -13.21 4.82
N GLY A 364 33.68 -13.18 5.88
CA GLY A 364 33.49 -12.00 6.74
C GLY A 364 32.67 -10.90 6.09
N LEU A 365 31.85 -11.22 5.08
CA LEU A 365 30.90 -10.27 4.48
C LEU A 365 29.64 -10.22 5.30
N ASP A 366 29.18 -9.02 5.61
CA ASP A 366 27.84 -8.83 6.21
C ASP A 366 26.77 -8.82 5.12
N VAL A 367 25.83 -9.76 5.24
CA VAL A 367 24.77 -10.02 4.26
C VAL A 367 23.42 -9.60 4.83
N ALA A 368 22.77 -8.62 4.26
CA ALA A 368 21.38 -8.27 4.56
C ALA A 368 20.42 -9.02 3.61
N LEU A 369 19.29 -9.49 4.17
CA LEU A 369 18.26 -10.19 3.43
C LEU A 369 17.00 -9.35 3.35
N ALA A 370 16.45 -9.20 2.14
CA ALA A 370 15.26 -8.41 1.90
C ALA A 370 14.24 -9.13 1.02
N ALA A 371 12.96 -8.76 1.19
CA ALA A 371 11.88 -9.20 0.33
C ALA A 371 10.80 -8.09 0.24
N PRO A 372 9.94 -8.08 -0.80
CA PRO A 372 8.91 -7.05 -0.95
C PRO A 372 7.78 -7.13 0.08
N THR A 373 7.50 -8.32 0.62
CA THR A 373 6.39 -8.54 1.57
C THR A 373 6.86 -9.19 2.86
N GLY A 374 6.12 -8.97 3.95
CA GLY A 374 6.42 -9.56 5.26
C GLY A 374 6.44 -11.09 5.22
N ARG A 375 5.53 -11.70 4.45
CA ARG A 375 5.48 -13.16 4.28
C ARG A 375 6.69 -13.72 3.54
N ALA A 376 7.10 -13.06 2.46
CA ALA A 376 8.31 -13.47 1.73
C ALA A 376 9.55 -13.33 2.62
N ALA A 377 9.66 -12.25 3.40
CA ALA A 377 10.75 -12.05 4.36
C ALA A 377 10.73 -13.13 5.46
N LYS A 378 9.58 -13.41 6.07
CA LYS A 378 9.44 -14.49 7.07
C LYS A 378 9.85 -15.85 6.50
N ARG A 379 9.36 -16.18 5.30
CA ARG A 379 9.74 -17.42 4.62
C ARG A 379 11.24 -17.50 4.35
N MET A 380 11.84 -16.39 3.90
CA MET A 380 13.29 -16.33 3.67
C MET A 380 14.06 -16.57 4.98
N THR A 381 13.60 -16.00 6.09
CA THR A 381 14.16 -16.26 7.44
C THR A 381 14.08 -17.73 7.82
N GLU A 382 12.91 -18.36 7.67
CA GLU A 382 12.70 -19.78 8.00
C GLU A 382 13.60 -20.72 7.19
N LEU A 383 13.81 -20.40 5.91
CA LEU A 383 14.58 -21.26 4.99
C LEU A 383 16.09 -21.05 5.10
N THR A 384 16.54 -19.83 5.38
CA THR A 384 17.97 -19.49 5.47
C THR A 384 18.52 -19.58 6.87
N GLY A 385 17.66 -19.43 7.90
CA GLY A 385 18.03 -19.30 9.31
C GLY A 385 18.57 -17.92 9.69
N LYS A 386 18.59 -16.96 8.77
CA LYS A 386 19.04 -15.56 8.98
C LYS A 386 17.83 -14.62 8.86
N GLU A 387 17.75 -13.62 9.74
CA GLU A 387 16.65 -12.66 9.72
C GLU A 387 16.61 -11.92 8.37
N ALA A 388 15.46 -11.96 7.70
CA ALA A 388 15.15 -11.19 6.53
C ALA A 388 14.10 -10.12 6.86
N LYS A 389 14.24 -8.94 6.28
CA LYS A 389 13.34 -7.80 6.48
C LYS A 389 12.55 -7.51 5.19
N THR A 390 11.42 -6.81 5.30
CA THR A 390 10.86 -6.19 4.08
C THR A 390 11.80 -5.09 3.60
N ILE A 391 11.81 -4.82 2.27
CA ILE A 391 12.63 -3.72 1.72
C ILE A 391 12.34 -2.42 2.48
N HIS A 392 11.06 -2.09 2.69
CA HIS A 392 10.66 -0.91 3.45
C HIS A 392 11.24 -0.88 4.86
N ARG A 393 11.28 -2.02 5.55
CA ARG A 393 11.80 -2.12 6.91
C ARG A 393 13.34 -2.11 6.93
N LEU A 394 13.98 -2.62 5.88
CA LEU A 394 15.43 -2.54 5.71
C LEU A 394 15.86 -1.09 5.50
N LEU A 395 15.08 -0.31 4.75
CA LEU A 395 15.34 1.10 4.45
C LEU A 395 14.85 2.06 5.54
N GLU A 396 14.15 1.56 6.58
CA GLU A 396 13.58 2.33 7.68
C GLU A 396 12.67 3.45 7.18
N VAL A 397 11.41 3.05 6.87
CA VAL A 397 10.39 4.01 6.41
C VAL A 397 10.13 5.08 7.45
N GLU A 398 10.21 6.33 7.04
CA GLU A 398 9.84 7.51 7.81
C GLU A 398 8.59 8.15 7.21
N TYR A 399 7.58 8.37 8.04
CA TYR A 399 6.41 9.16 7.66
C TYR A 399 6.61 10.59 8.16
N LYS A 400 6.91 11.51 7.24
CA LYS A 400 6.94 12.94 7.58
C LYS A 400 5.50 13.47 7.59
N ASP A 401 5.18 14.24 8.62
CA ASP A 401 3.86 14.89 8.71
C ASP A 401 3.56 15.67 7.41
N GLY A 402 2.49 15.28 6.73
CA GLY A 402 2.04 15.92 5.52
C GLY A 402 2.66 15.43 4.20
N ALA A 403 3.59 14.47 4.23
CA ALA A 403 4.10 13.86 2.99
C ALA A 403 3.12 12.81 2.45
N THR A 404 2.86 12.87 1.14
CA THR A 404 2.01 11.88 0.44
C THR A 404 2.73 10.57 0.19
N GLU A 405 4.08 10.59 0.16
CA GLU A 405 4.93 9.42 -0.05
C GLU A 405 5.84 9.20 1.15
N PRO A 406 6.10 7.93 1.52
CA PRO A 406 7.04 7.60 2.57
C PRO A 406 8.46 7.99 2.16
N SER A 407 9.23 8.60 3.06
CA SER A 407 10.67 8.75 2.92
C SER A 407 11.40 7.60 3.59
N PHE A 408 12.68 7.39 3.24
CA PHE A 408 13.50 6.34 3.81
C PHE A 408 14.70 6.96 4.56
N ALA A 409 14.96 6.45 5.76
CA ALA A 409 16.13 6.88 6.56
C ALA A 409 17.44 6.48 5.86
N HIS A 410 17.47 5.26 5.26
CA HIS A 410 18.58 4.83 4.43
C HIS A 410 18.38 5.29 2.98
N ASN A 411 19.35 6.01 2.45
CA ASN A 411 19.36 6.64 1.13
C ASN A 411 20.80 7.00 0.74
N LEU A 412 21.03 7.73 -0.35
CA LEU A 412 22.36 8.16 -0.82
C LEU A 412 23.21 8.89 0.24
N LYS A 413 22.58 9.62 1.19
CA LYS A 413 23.28 10.36 2.26
C LYS A 413 23.55 9.51 3.49
N ASN A 414 22.77 8.45 3.68
CA ASN A 414 22.86 7.54 4.80
C ASN A 414 22.70 6.10 4.29
N PRO A 415 23.71 5.53 3.62
CA PRO A 415 23.62 4.20 3.05
C PRO A 415 23.53 3.10 4.12
N LEU A 416 23.11 1.91 3.70
CA LEU A 416 23.11 0.72 4.54
C LEU A 416 24.54 0.31 4.92
N GLU A 417 24.69 -0.21 6.13
CA GLU A 417 25.98 -0.74 6.62
C GLU A 417 26.05 -2.27 6.38
N CYS A 418 26.19 -2.68 5.13
CA CYS A 418 26.34 -4.09 4.76
C CYS A 418 27.20 -4.26 3.51
N ASP A 419 27.79 -5.46 3.34
CA ASP A 419 28.65 -5.80 2.20
C ASP A 419 27.86 -6.42 1.03
N ALA A 420 26.70 -7.00 1.34
CA ALA A 420 25.84 -7.61 0.33
C ALA A 420 24.36 -7.50 0.72
N VAL A 421 23.50 -7.30 -0.27
CA VAL A 421 22.05 -7.39 -0.14
C VAL A 421 21.52 -8.46 -1.07
N ILE A 422 20.72 -9.37 -0.52
CA ILE A 422 20.01 -10.38 -1.30
C ILE A 422 18.52 -10.04 -1.26
N VAL A 423 17.92 -9.82 -2.41
CA VAL A 423 16.49 -9.49 -2.55
C VAL A 423 15.78 -10.69 -3.18
N ASP A 424 14.87 -11.32 -2.42
CA ASP A 424 14.02 -12.38 -2.94
C ASP A 424 12.67 -11.83 -3.42
N GLU A 425 11.98 -12.59 -4.28
CA GLU A 425 10.70 -12.22 -4.91
C GLU A 425 10.78 -10.86 -5.65
N LEU A 426 11.89 -10.58 -6.33
CA LEU A 426 12.09 -9.30 -7.06
C LEU A 426 11.02 -9.05 -8.12
N SER A 427 10.34 -10.08 -8.62
CA SER A 427 9.21 -9.94 -9.54
C SER A 427 8.06 -9.07 -9.01
N MET A 428 7.99 -8.86 -7.69
CA MET A 428 6.99 -8.04 -7.02
C MET A 428 7.45 -6.59 -6.75
N VAL A 429 8.72 -6.27 -7.02
CA VAL A 429 9.31 -4.96 -6.70
C VAL A 429 9.11 -4.01 -7.89
N ASP A 430 8.45 -2.88 -7.65
CA ASP A 430 8.25 -1.82 -8.63
C ASP A 430 9.46 -0.88 -8.75
N VAL A 431 9.39 0.02 -9.72
CA VAL A 431 10.48 0.96 -10.04
C VAL A 431 10.81 1.86 -8.85
N THR A 432 9.81 2.39 -8.14
CA THR A 432 10.01 3.35 -7.04
C THR A 432 10.74 2.69 -5.86
N VAL A 433 10.27 1.50 -5.46
CA VAL A 433 10.89 0.77 -4.34
C VAL A 433 12.28 0.28 -4.71
N PHE A 434 12.50 -0.14 -5.97
CA PHE A 434 13.82 -0.60 -6.41
C PHE A 434 14.82 0.57 -6.52
N SER A 435 14.39 1.73 -7.01
CA SER A 435 15.20 2.95 -7.01
C SER A 435 15.65 3.33 -5.60
N ALA A 436 14.71 3.39 -4.65
CA ALA A 436 15.02 3.68 -3.26
C ALA A 436 16.00 2.67 -2.63
N LEU A 437 15.86 1.39 -2.97
CA LEU A 437 16.81 0.36 -2.53
C LEU A 437 18.21 0.62 -3.07
N LEU A 438 18.35 0.89 -4.37
CA LEU A 438 19.65 1.16 -5.00
C LEU A 438 20.31 2.42 -4.42
N ASP A 439 19.55 3.45 -4.12
CA ASP A 439 20.04 4.67 -3.48
C ASP A 439 20.62 4.42 -2.09
N ALA A 440 20.08 3.44 -1.38
CA ALA A 440 20.55 3.07 -0.05
C ALA A 440 21.76 2.11 -0.05
N LEU A 441 22.13 1.53 -1.20
CA LEU A 441 23.26 0.61 -1.26
C LEU A 441 24.59 1.39 -1.31
N PRO A 442 25.63 0.98 -0.54
CA PRO A 442 26.99 1.43 -0.78
C PRO A 442 27.47 1.05 -2.19
N LEU A 443 28.37 1.83 -2.77
CA LEU A 443 28.92 1.53 -4.12
C LEU A 443 29.60 0.15 -4.21
N SER A 444 30.25 -0.26 -3.12
CA SER A 444 30.95 -1.55 -3.01
C SER A 444 30.03 -2.71 -2.59
N CYS A 445 28.73 -2.47 -2.42
CA CYS A 445 27.77 -3.49 -2.00
C CYS A 445 27.49 -4.48 -3.14
N ARG A 446 27.42 -5.78 -2.79
CA ARG A 446 26.93 -6.82 -3.70
C ARG A 446 25.43 -6.83 -3.71
N LEU A 447 24.82 -6.96 -4.90
CA LEU A 447 23.37 -7.07 -5.03
C LEU A 447 22.99 -8.36 -5.76
N ILE A 448 22.35 -9.25 -5.04
CA ILE A 448 21.85 -10.52 -5.56
C ILE A 448 20.33 -10.44 -5.65
N MET A 449 19.82 -10.46 -6.86
CA MET A 449 18.41 -10.31 -7.19
C MET A 449 17.81 -11.66 -7.53
N VAL A 450 16.86 -12.13 -6.69
CA VAL A 450 16.24 -13.44 -6.85
C VAL A 450 14.76 -13.26 -7.22
N GLY A 451 14.28 -14.00 -8.21
CA GLY A 451 12.90 -13.89 -8.62
C GLY A 451 12.50 -14.90 -9.68
N ASP A 452 11.23 -14.87 -10.05
CA ASP A 452 10.68 -15.71 -11.12
C ASP A 452 10.08 -14.83 -12.22
N LYS A 453 10.77 -14.76 -13.36
CA LYS A 453 10.39 -13.94 -14.52
C LYS A 453 9.02 -14.30 -15.12
N ASN A 454 8.47 -15.47 -14.78
CA ASN A 454 7.22 -15.99 -15.31
C ASN A 454 6.03 -15.71 -14.38
N GLN A 455 6.28 -15.27 -13.14
CA GLN A 455 5.23 -14.83 -12.23
C GLN A 455 4.61 -13.49 -12.66
N LEU A 456 3.59 -13.06 -11.92
CA LEU A 456 2.97 -11.76 -12.13
C LEU A 456 3.99 -10.63 -11.90
N PRO A 457 3.95 -9.56 -12.71
CA PRO A 457 4.72 -8.36 -12.46
C PRO A 457 4.25 -7.64 -11.20
N PRO A 458 4.99 -6.63 -10.69
CA PRO A 458 4.61 -5.88 -9.50
C PRO A 458 3.23 -5.20 -9.68
N VAL A 459 2.57 -4.87 -8.57
CA VAL A 459 1.32 -4.09 -8.63
C VAL A 459 1.61 -2.64 -9.05
N GLY A 460 2.72 -2.07 -8.60
CA GLY A 460 3.19 -0.74 -8.98
C GLY A 460 3.74 -0.65 -10.40
N ALA A 461 4.26 0.53 -10.76
CA ALA A 461 4.74 0.84 -12.09
C ALA A 461 6.06 0.12 -12.44
N GLY A 462 6.22 -0.23 -13.71
CA GLY A 462 7.41 -0.87 -14.26
C GLY A 462 7.42 -2.39 -14.17
N ASN A 463 8.53 -2.99 -14.60
CA ASN A 463 8.78 -4.42 -14.54
C ASN A 463 10.29 -4.68 -14.41
N VAL A 464 10.85 -4.21 -13.30
CA VAL A 464 12.29 -4.14 -13.06
C VAL A 464 13.01 -5.45 -13.39
N LEU A 465 12.54 -6.58 -12.83
CA LEU A 465 13.19 -7.87 -13.07
C LEU A 465 13.26 -8.23 -14.56
N ALA A 466 12.15 -8.06 -15.29
CA ALA A 466 12.11 -8.41 -16.70
C ALA A 466 12.95 -7.45 -17.55
N ASP A 467 12.97 -6.17 -17.22
CA ASP A 467 13.72 -5.13 -17.94
C ASP A 467 15.22 -5.29 -17.69
N LEU A 468 15.65 -5.60 -16.46
CA LEU A 468 17.05 -5.91 -16.16
C LEU A 468 17.53 -7.17 -16.86
N ILE A 469 16.71 -8.23 -16.94
CA ILE A 469 17.04 -9.45 -17.71
C ILE A 469 17.16 -9.11 -19.20
N LYS A 470 16.24 -8.30 -19.74
CA LYS A 470 16.21 -7.92 -21.16
C LYS A 470 17.40 -7.02 -21.57
N SER A 471 17.95 -6.26 -20.62
CA SER A 471 19.10 -5.37 -20.89
C SER A 471 20.38 -6.14 -21.20
N GLU A 472 20.50 -7.41 -20.77
CA GLU A 472 21.69 -8.27 -20.91
C GLU A 472 22.97 -7.71 -20.28
N LEU A 473 22.88 -6.64 -19.47
CA LEU A 473 24.04 -5.99 -18.85
C LEU A 473 24.49 -6.70 -17.57
N ILE A 474 23.58 -7.40 -16.89
CA ILE A 474 23.84 -8.06 -15.61
C ILE A 474 23.93 -9.56 -15.83
N GLY A 475 24.80 -10.24 -15.07
CA GLY A 475 24.87 -11.71 -15.09
C GLY A 475 23.54 -12.33 -14.68
N VAL A 476 22.93 -13.10 -15.59
CA VAL A 476 21.64 -13.78 -15.35
C VAL A 476 21.89 -15.28 -15.32
N VAL A 477 21.57 -15.91 -14.20
CA VAL A 477 21.56 -17.37 -14.09
C VAL A 477 20.12 -17.86 -14.01
N SER A 478 19.71 -18.60 -15.03
CA SER A 478 18.36 -19.22 -15.08
C SER A 478 18.45 -20.70 -14.65
N LEU A 479 17.83 -21.01 -13.51
CA LEU A 479 17.74 -22.38 -13.02
C LEU A 479 16.55 -23.07 -13.69
N ASP A 480 16.84 -23.87 -14.74
CA ASP A 480 15.79 -24.54 -15.52
C ASP A 480 15.64 -26.01 -15.13
N LYS A 481 16.62 -26.59 -14.40
CA LYS A 481 16.61 -27.99 -14.00
C LYS A 481 15.72 -28.22 -12.78
N ILE A 482 14.69 -29.05 -12.97
CA ILE A 482 13.82 -29.50 -11.87
C ILE A 482 14.51 -30.67 -11.16
N PHE A 483 14.67 -30.57 -9.85
CA PHE A 483 15.25 -31.65 -9.08
C PHE A 483 14.30 -32.85 -8.97
N ARG A 484 14.91 -34.07 -8.89
CA ARG A 484 14.17 -35.35 -8.90
C ARG A 484 13.04 -35.44 -7.87
N GLN A 485 13.22 -34.84 -6.71
CA GLN A 485 12.17 -34.80 -5.67
C GLN A 485 10.97 -33.94 -6.10
N ALA A 486 11.23 -32.79 -6.73
CA ALA A 486 10.21 -31.90 -7.23
C ALA A 486 9.49 -32.44 -8.48
N MET A 487 10.16 -33.27 -9.28
CA MET A 487 9.55 -33.95 -10.46
C MET A 487 8.39 -34.90 -10.09
N LYS A 488 8.33 -35.39 -8.85
CA LYS A 488 7.22 -36.24 -8.39
C LYS A 488 5.92 -35.43 -8.27
N SER A 489 6.00 -34.13 -8.06
CA SER A 489 4.82 -33.26 -7.99
C SER A 489 4.29 -32.93 -9.39
N LYS A 490 3.01 -33.21 -9.60
CA LYS A 490 2.29 -32.79 -10.82
C LYS A 490 2.06 -31.30 -10.85
N ILE A 491 1.97 -30.64 -9.69
CA ILE A 491 1.90 -29.17 -9.59
C ILE A 491 3.13 -28.58 -10.24
N VAL A 492 4.33 -29.01 -9.84
CA VAL A 492 5.60 -28.50 -10.36
C VAL A 492 5.75 -28.80 -11.86
N SER A 493 5.54 -30.04 -12.27
CA SER A 493 5.68 -30.43 -13.68
C SER A 493 4.68 -29.70 -14.59
N ASN A 494 3.42 -29.51 -14.15
CA ASN A 494 2.41 -28.76 -14.89
C ASN A 494 2.70 -27.24 -14.89
N ALA A 495 3.26 -26.68 -13.84
CA ALA A 495 3.71 -25.27 -13.82
C ALA A 495 4.76 -25.02 -14.94
N HIS A 496 5.74 -25.91 -15.10
CA HIS A 496 6.73 -25.81 -16.18
C HIS A 496 6.10 -25.99 -17.58
N ARG A 497 5.12 -26.89 -17.74
CA ARG A 497 4.39 -27.02 -18.99
C ARG A 497 3.67 -25.72 -19.36
N VAL A 498 2.96 -25.12 -18.39
CA VAL A 498 2.24 -23.86 -18.57
C VAL A 498 3.17 -22.73 -19.01
N VAL A 499 4.35 -22.60 -18.41
CA VAL A 499 5.36 -21.60 -18.83
C VAL A 499 5.70 -21.76 -20.31
N ASN A 500 5.85 -23.00 -20.78
CA ASN A 500 6.16 -23.30 -22.17
C ASN A 500 4.95 -23.19 -23.12
N GLY A 501 3.78 -22.78 -22.62
CA GLY A 501 2.55 -22.71 -23.42
C GLY A 501 1.88 -24.05 -23.68
N GLU A 502 2.23 -25.08 -22.91
CA GLU A 502 1.68 -26.41 -23.03
C GLU A 502 0.53 -26.60 -22.02
N MET A 503 -0.52 -27.30 -22.47
CA MET A 503 -1.62 -27.67 -21.56
C MET A 503 -1.11 -28.55 -20.41
N PRO A 504 -1.59 -28.27 -19.17
CA PRO A 504 -1.30 -29.16 -18.05
C PRO A 504 -1.90 -30.55 -18.28
N VAL A 505 -1.26 -31.56 -17.74
CA VAL A 505 -1.74 -32.93 -17.73
C VAL A 505 -2.60 -33.14 -16.49
N PHE A 506 -3.86 -33.45 -16.69
CA PHE A 506 -4.80 -33.76 -15.63
C PHE A 506 -4.80 -35.28 -15.38
N ASP A 507 -4.33 -35.66 -14.22
CA ASP A 507 -4.28 -37.04 -13.79
C ASP A 507 -5.19 -37.19 -12.56
N ASN A 508 -6.20 -38.06 -12.68
CA ASN A 508 -7.17 -38.33 -11.61
C ASN A 508 -6.73 -39.55 -10.75
N SER A 509 -5.47 -39.94 -10.80
CA SER A 509 -4.93 -41.00 -9.94
C SER A 509 -4.96 -40.58 -8.46
N VAL A 510 -5.05 -41.54 -7.56
CA VAL A 510 -5.15 -41.33 -6.11
C VAL A 510 -3.94 -40.57 -5.56
N ASP A 511 -2.77 -40.76 -6.18
CA ASP A 511 -1.51 -40.17 -5.76
C ASP A 511 -1.21 -38.81 -6.41
N SER A 512 -2.16 -38.24 -7.18
CA SER A 512 -1.99 -36.95 -7.82
C SER A 512 -2.15 -35.82 -6.81
N ASP A 513 -1.35 -34.76 -6.97
CA ASP A 513 -1.45 -33.49 -6.25
C ASP A 513 -2.11 -32.37 -7.09
N PHE A 514 -2.58 -32.72 -8.33
CA PHE A 514 -3.08 -31.77 -9.32
C PHE A 514 -4.34 -32.29 -10.02
N PHE A 515 -5.47 -31.63 -9.83
CA PHE A 515 -6.76 -32.09 -10.33
C PHE A 515 -7.52 -31.02 -11.11
N LEU A 516 -8.32 -31.44 -12.09
CA LEU A 516 -9.36 -30.64 -12.74
C LEU A 516 -10.74 -31.19 -12.37
N LEU A 517 -11.49 -30.43 -11.59
CA LEU A 517 -12.90 -30.67 -11.34
C LEU A 517 -13.73 -29.98 -12.43
N ARG A 518 -14.19 -30.76 -13.42
CA ARG A 518 -14.94 -30.23 -14.58
C ARG A 518 -16.26 -29.60 -14.16
N GLU A 519 -16.46 -28.35 -14.56
CA GLU A 519 -17.68 -27.59 -14.37
C GLU A 519 -17.82 -26.53 -15.48
N ASN A 520 -19.05 -26.37 -16.00
CA ASN A 520 -19.35 -25.38 -17.03
C ASN A 520 -20.26 -24.24 -16.53
N SER A 521 -20.92 -24.44 -15.40
CA SER A 521 -21.79 -23.43 -14.78
C SER A 521 -21.06 -22.68 -13.66
N LYS A 522 -21.00 -21.37 -13.75
CA LYS A 522 -20.40 -20.50 -12.74
C LYS A 522 -21.09 -20.63 -11.37
N TYR A 523 -22.39 -20.85 -11.34
CA TYR A 523 -23.16 -21.05 -10.11
C TYR A 523 -22.84 -22.39 -9.45
N ASN A 524 -22.79 -23.47 -10.22
CA ASN A 524 -22.41 -24.79 -9.72
C ASN A 524 -20.94 -24.79 -9.26
N ALA A 525 -20.06 -24.04 -9.96
CA ALA A 525 -18.67 -23.93 -9.60
C ALA A 525 -18.51 -23.34 -8.19
N ALA A 526 -19.24 -22.27 -7.84
CA ALA A 526 -19.22 -21.69 -6.50
C ALA A 526 -19.63 -22.72 -5.43
N GLY A 527 -20.72 -23.47 -5.66
CA GLY A 527 -21.15 -24.55 -4.75
C GLY A 527 -20.12 -25.66 -4.60
N LYS A 528 -19.46 -26.07 -5.71
CA LYS A 528 -18.38 -27.06 -5.69
C LYS A 528 -17.15 -26.56 -4.91
N ILE A 529 -16.78 -25.30 -5.08
CA ILE A 529 -15.68 -24.69 -4.32
C ILE A 529 -15.97 -24.74 -2.83
N VAL A 530 -17.17 -24.33 -2.42
CA VAL A 530 -17.58 -24.41 -1.01
C VAL A 530 -17.49 -25.84 -0.50
N ASN A 531 -18.06 -26.82 -1.19
CA ASN A 531 -18.01 -28.23 -0.80
C ASN A 531 -16.57 -28.78 -0.75
N LEU A 532 -15.69 -28.38 -1.68
CA LEU A 532 -14.28 -28.76 -1.64
C LEU A 532 -13.61 -28.26 -0.36
N VAL A 533 -13.82 -27.01 -0.01
CA VAL A 533 -13.15 -26.38 1.17
C VAL A 533 -13.73 -26.90 2.49
N THR A 534 -15.06 -27.09 2.57
CA THR A 534 -15.71 -27.44 3.83
C THR A 534 -15.70 -28.95 4.13
N ASP A 535 -15.74 -29.79 3.11
CA ASP A 535 -15.98 -31.23 3.29
C ASP A 535 -14.93 -32.11 2.60
N ARG A 536 -14.76 -32.00 1.28
CA ARG A 536 -14.02 -32.99 0.48
C ARG A 536 -12.51 -32.97 0.73
N ILE A 537 -11.88 -31.78 0.79
CA ILE A 537 -10.45 -31.69 1.03
C ILE A 537 -10.12 -32.05 2.49
N PRO A 538 -10.85 -31.53 3.52
CA PRO A 538 -10.64 -31.95 4.89
C PRO A 538 -10.80 -33.44 5.09
N SER A 539 -11.88 -34.04 4.58
CA SER A 539 -12.15 -35.49 4.74
C SER A 539 -11.18 -36.39 3.98
N GLY A 540 -10.73 -35.95 2.78
CA GLY A 540 -9.87 -36.77 1.92
C GLY A 540 -8.37 -36.63 2.21
N TYR A 541 -7.92 -35.48 2.66
CA TYR A 541 -6.50 -35.15 2.82
C TYR A 541 -6.12 -34.73 4.23
N GLY A 542 -7.09 -34.52 5.14
CA GLY A 542 -6.85 -34.11 6.52
C GLY A 542 -6.44 -32.64 6.68
N PHE A 543 -6.59 -31.79 5.67
CA PHE A 543 -6.31 -30.36 5.73
C PHE A 543 -7.39 -29.59 6.48
N ASP A 544 -6.98 -28.64 7.31
CA ASP A 544 -7.89 -27.72 7.98
C ASP A 544 -8.49 -26.69 6.99
N SER A 545 -9.82 -26.56 6.99
CA SER A 545 -10.57 -25.71 6.05
C SER A 545 -10.16 -24.23 6.12
N VAL A 546 -9.72 -23.76 7.28
CA VAL A 546 -9.40 -22.36 7.51
C VAL A 546 -7.90 -22.10 7.38
N ARG A 547 -7.06 -22.97 7.95
CA ARG A 547 -5.60 -22.77 8.04
C ARG A 547 -4.89 -23.22 6.77
N ASP A 548 -5.24 -24.40 6.24
CA ASP A 548 -4.44 -25.08 5.20
C ASP A 548 -4.97 -24.82 3.78
N ILE A 549 -6.27 -24.53 3.65
CA ILE A 549 -6.92 -24.38 2.36
C ILE A 549 -7.07 -22.91 2.01
N GLN A 550 -6.72 -22.56 0.76
CA GLN A 550 -6.92 -21.21 0.21
C GLN A 550 -7.61 -21.26 -1.14
N VAL A 551 -8.69 -20.48 -1.30
CA VAL A 551 -9.29 -20.26 -2.62
C VAL A 551 -8.61 -19.05 -3.26
N LEU A 552 -8.07 -19.24 -4.47
CA LEU A 552 -7.42 -18.19 -5.26
C LEU A 552 -8.29 -17.82 -6.46
N CYS A 553 -8.96 -16.67 -6.40
CA CYS A 553 -9.83 -16.21 -7.47
C CYS A 553 -9.09 -15.28 -8.44
N PRO A 554 -9.30 -15.38 -9.75
CA PRO A 554 -8.79 -14.41 -10.73
C PRO A 554 -9.33 -12.99 -10.49
N SER A 555 -10.60 -12.84 -10.05
CA SER A 555 -11.29 -11.57 -9.90
C SER A 555 -11.92 -11.38 -8.52
N ARG A 556 -12.27 -10.12 -8.17
CA ARG A 556 -13.03 -9.81 -6.95
C ARG A 556 -14.53 -10.05 -7.12
N LYS A 557 -15.09 -9.59 -8.23
CA LYS A 557 -16.52 -9.61 -8.52
C LYS A 557 -16.93 -10.84 -9.31
N GLY A 558 -18.21 -11.18 -9.27
CA GLY A 558 -18.81 -12.31 -9.99
C GLY A 558 -19.03 -13.52 -9.08
N GLU A 559 -19.69 -14.55 -9.63
CA GLU A 559 -20.13 -15.74 -8.88
C GLU A 559 -18.97 -16.56 -8.29
N VAL A 560 -17.83 -16.59 -8.97
CA VAL A 560 -16.59 -17.22 -8.50
C VAL A 560 -15.53 -16.19 -8.08
N GLY A 561 -15.93 -14.95 -7.89
CA GLY A 561 -15.07 -13.88 -7.36
C GLY A 561 -14.91 -13.95 -5.85
N THR A 562 -13.88 -13.27 -5.33
CA THR A 562 -13.56 -13.34 -3.89
C THR A 562 -14.69 -12.85 -2.99
N GLU A 563 -15.45 -11.82 -3.43
CA GLU A 563 -16.55 -11.26 -2.62
C GLU A 563 -17.64 -12.32 -2.36
N ASN A 564 -18.11 -13.00 -3.41
CA ASN A 564 -19.12 -14.03 -3.28
C ASN A 564 -18.61 -15.30 -2.59
N ILE A 565 -17.40 -15.76 -2.95
CA ILE A 565 -16.83 -16.98 -2.33
C ILE A 565 -16.56 -16.79 -0.84
N ASN A 566 -16.07 -15.61 -0.43
CA ASN A 566 -15.89 -15.28 0.98
C ASN A 566 -17.22 -15.31 1.75
N ALA A 567 -18.29 -14.72 1.21
CA ALA A 567 -19.61 -14.75 1.84
C ALA A 567 -20.15 -16.19 1.98
N LEU A 568 -20.02 -17.03 0.95
CA LEU A 568 -20.46 -18.41 0.97
C LEU A 568 -19.65 -19.27 1.97
N LEU A 569 -18.32 -19.11 1.99
CA LEU A 569 -17.45 -19.84 2.91
C LEU A 569 -17.66 -19.39 4.35
N GLN A 570 -17.78 -18.09 4.60
CA GLN A 570 -18.10 -17.57 5.93
C GLN A 570 -19.41 -18.17 6.46
N ALA A 571 -20.47 -18.18 5.64
CA ALA A 571 -21.76 -18.73 6.03
C ALA A 571 -21.70 -20.22 6.42
N LYS A 572 -20.74 -20.96 5.85
CA LYS A 572 -20.57 -22.40 6.13
C LYS A 572 -19.56 -22.66 7.25
N LEU A 573 -18.40 -22.01 7.25
CA LEU A 573 -17.29 -22.28 8.18
C LEU A 573 -17.45 -21.50 9.49
N ASN A 574 -18.04 -20.33 9.43
CA ASN A 574 -18.25 -19.45 10.58
C ASN A 574 -19.67 -18.84 10.55
N PRO A 575 -20.72 -19.64 10.75
CA PRO A 575 -22.12 -19.14 10.75
C PRO A 575 -22.37 -18.17 11.90
N PRO A 576 -23.38 -17.26 11.75
CA PRO A 576 -23.75 -16.35 12.83
C PRO A 576 -24.19 -17.11 14.09
N SER A 577 -23.80 -16.60 15.24
CA SER A 577 -24.16 -17.13 16.55
C SER A 577 -24.36 -15.99 17.54
N TYR A 578 -25.26 -16.16 18.51
CA TYR A 578 -25.47 -15.19 19.58
C TYR A 578 -24.24 -15.00 20.50
N GLU A 579 -23.31 -15.95 20.45
CA GLU A 579 -22.06 -15.93 21.23
C GLU A 579 -20.94 -15.15 20.54
N LYS A 580 -21.12 -14.77 19.27
CA LYS A 580 -20.09 -14.12 18.45
C LYS A 580 -20.46 -12.66 18.18
N ASN A 581 -19.55 -11.77 18.44
CA ASN A 581 -19.70 -10.38 18.02
C ASN A 581 -19.41 -10.22 16.53
N GLU A 582 -20.08 -9.25 15.91
CA GLU A 582 -19.98 -8.95 14.48
C GLU A 582 -19.81 -7.44 14.25
N ILE A 583 -19.13 -7.06 13.19
CA ILE A 583 -19.03 -5.69 12.69
C ILE A 583 -19.41 -5.67 11.21
N LYS A 584 -20.31 -4.77 10.83
CA LYS A 584 -20.67 -4.52 9.43
C LYS A 584 -19.79 -3.41 8.85
N TYR A 585 -19.16 -3.67 7.72
CA TYR A 585 -18.34 -2.69 7.01
C TYR A 585 -18.47 -2.85 5.50
N LYS A 586 -18.81 -1.77 4.80
CA LYS A 586 -18.87 -1.70 3.32
C LYS A 586 -19.51 -2.92 2.62
N GLY A 587 -20.62 -3.42 3.14
CA GLY A 587 -21.40 -4.48 2.50
C GLY A 587 -21.00 -5.91 2.86
N TYR A 588 -20.01 -6.12 3.74
CA TYR A 588 -19.70 -7.41 4.34
C TYR A 588 -19.69 -7.33 5.87
N THR A 589 -19.77 -8.48 6.51
CA THR A 589 -19.78 -8.60 7.98
C THR A 589 -18.51 -9.34 8.40
N LEU A 590 -17.76 -8.78 9.33
CA LEU A 590 -16.68 -9.48 10.02
C LEU A 590 -17.22 -10.04 11.34
N ARG A 591 -16.85 -11.26 11.67
CA ARG A 591 -17.33 -12.02 12.83
C ARG A 591 -16.18 -12.67 13.55
N GLU A 592 -16.24 -12.76 14.87
CA GLU A 592 -15.29 -13.55 15.66
C GLU A 592 -15.15 -14.97 15.10
N GLY A 593 -13.92 -15.42 14.89
CA GLY A 593 -13.58 -16.68 14.23
C GLY A 593 -13.35 -16.57 12.72
N ASP A 594 -13.54 -15.41 12.10
CA ASP A 594 -13.29 -15.25 10.66
C ASP A 594 -11.81 -15.32 10.32
N LYS A 595 -11.51 -15.95 9.19
CA LYS A 595 -10.22 -15.82 8.51
C LYS A 595 -10.16 -14.46 7.82
N VAL A 596 -9.20 -13.65 8.20
CA VAL A 596 -9.03 -12.28 7.72
C VAL A 596 -7.64 -12.02 7.21
N MET A 597 -7.48 -10.94 6.42
CA MET A 597 -6.19 -10.51 5.89
C MET A 597 -6.05 -9.00 6.06
N GLN A 598 -4.88 -8.56 6.48
CA GLN A 598 -4.45 -7.16 6.44
C GLN A 598 -4.24 -6.72 4.99
N ILE A 599 -4.79 -5.57 4.60
CA ILE A 599 -4.75 -5.07 3.21
C ILE A 599 -3.90 -3.82 3.02
N LYS A 600 -3.29 -3.33 4.09
CA LYS A 600 -2.35 -2.21 4.10
C LYS A 600 -1.23 -2.49 5.09
N ASN A 601 -0.03 -1.93 4.86
CA ASN A 601 0.97 -1.91 5.91
C ASN A 601 0.52 -0.93 7.00
N ASN A 602 0.53 -1.38 8.26
CA ASN A 602 0.28 -0.52 9.40
C ASN A 602 1.36 -0.83 10.45
N TYR A 603 2.29 0.08 10.60
CA TYR A 603 3.47 -0.06 11.48
C TYR A 603 3.15 0.22 12.96
N ASP A 604 1.99 0.82 13.24
CA ASP A 604 1.59 1.28 14.58
C ASP A 604 0.71 0.29 15.32
N VAL A 605 0.16 -0.73 14.62
CA VAL A 605 -0.70 -1.75 15.25
C VAL A 605 0.13 -2.54 16.27
N PRO A 606 -0.17 -2.43 17.59
CA PRO A 606 0.52 -3.20 18.60
C PRO A 606 0.15 -4.68 18.53
N TRP A 607 1.13 -5.54 18.79
CA TRP A 607 0.91 -6.96 18.96
C TRP A 607 1.67 -7.52 20.17
N PHE A 608 1.15 -8.63 20.69
CA PHE A 608 1.68 -9.33 21.85
C PHE A 608 1.90 -10.81 21.51
N LYS A 609 2.99 -11.40 22.01
CA LYS A 609 3.32 -12.80 21.86
C LYS A 609 4.17 -13.25 23.04
N ASP A 610 3.70 -14.22 23.85
CA ASP A 610 4.46 -14.92 24.91
C ASP A 610 5.32 -13.98 25.81
N GLY A 611 4.80 -12.78 26.11
CA GLY A 611 5.50 -11.78 26.93
C GLY A 611 6.37 -10.79 26.13
N GLU A 612 6.51 -10.99 24.82
CA GLU A 612 7.09 -10.02 23.91
C GLU A 612 6.00 -9.10 23.35
N ASN A 613 6.33 -7.84 23.13
CA ASN A 613 5.49 -6.83 22.49
C ASN A 613 6.23 -6.18 21.34
N GLY A 614 5.49 -5.80 20.35
CA GLY A 614 6.01 -5.06 19.20
C GLY A 614 4.90 -4.35 18.48
N THR A 615 5.24 -3.71 17.37
CA THR A 615 4.29 -3.04 16.50
C THR A 615 4.45 -3.52 15.05
N GLY A 616 3.41 -3.33 14.26
CA GLY A 616 3.39 -3.55 12.81
C GLY A 616 2.71 -4.84 12.40
N VAL A 617 1.71 -4.68 11.50
CA VAL A 617 1.06 -5.74 10.73
C VAL A 617 1.09 -5.32 9.26
N PHE A 618 1.36 -6.28 8.38
CA PHE A 618 1.71 -5.98 7.00
C PHE A 618 0.67 -6.46 5.99
N ASN A 619 0.63 -5.78 4.86
CA ASN A 619 -0.23 -6.17 3.75
C ASN A 619 0.03 -7.62 3.33
N GLY A 620 -1.04 -8.41 3.28
CA GLY A 620 -1.00 -9.84 2.98
C GLY A 620 -0.92 -10.74 4.21
N ASP A 621 -0.71 -10.22 5.43
CA ASP A 621 -0.75 -11.04 6.66
C ASP A 621 -2.16 -11.61 6.85
N ILE A 622 -2.25 -12.93 7.01
CA ILE A 622 -3.50 -13.64 7.25
C ILE A 622 -3.58 -14.06 8.71
N GLY A 623 -4.73 -13.82 9.31
CA GLY A 623 -4.99 -14.15 10.70
C GLY A 623 -6.42 -14.59 10.94
N ILE A 624 -6.72 -14.85 12.20
CA ILE A 624 -8.07 -15.15 12.69
C ILE A 624 -8.51 -14.00 13.59
N LEU A 625 -9.69 -13.47 13.31
CA LEU A 625 -10.33 -12.47 14.15
C LEU A 625 -10.79 -13.14 15.44
N THR A 626 -10.09 -12.88 16.55
CA THR A 626 -10.29 -13.60 17.82
C THR A 626 -11.34 -12.95 18.70
N ARG A 627 -11.42 -11.61 18.69
CA ARG A 627 -12.32 -10.85 19.56
C ARG A 627 -12.75 -9.53 18.94
N ILE A 628 -14.01 -9.17 19.15
CA ILE A 628 -14.58 -7.85 18.87
C ILE A 628 -15.13 -7.29 20.16
N ASP A 629 -14.46 -6.33 20.75
CA ASP A 629 -14.86 -5.64 21.97
C ASP A 629 -15.45 -4.27 21.62
N ARG A 630 -16.79 -4.23 21.47
CA ARG A 630 -17.50 -2.99 21.12
C ARG A 630 -17.52 -1.96 22.24
N ALA A 631 -17.35 -2.40 23.50
CA ALA A 631 -17.39 -1.49 24.65
C ALA A 631 -16.10 -0.66 24.76
N ASN A 632 -14.98 -1.23 24.31
CA ASN A 632 -13.67 -0.60 24.33
C ASN A 632 -13.15 -0.22 22.93
N ASP A 633 -13.98 -0.36 21.89
CA ASP A 633 -13.63 -0.10 20.48
C ASP A 633 -12.37 -0.85 20.00
N ILE A 634 -12.22 -2.11 20.43
CA ILE A 634 -11.05 -2.94 20.12
C ILE A 634 -11.43 -4.15 19.28
N ILE A 635 -10.60 -4.47 18.30
CA ILE A 635 -10.63 -5.71 17.53
C ILE A 635 -9.30 -6.42 17.71
N ASN A 636 -9.33 -7.71 18.07
CA ASN A 636 -8.14 -8.55 18.15
C ASN A 636 -8.08 -9.50 16.96
N VAL A 637 -6.91 -9.56 16.33
CA VAL A 637 -6.63 -10.49 15.23
C VAL A 637 -5.34 -11.24 15.55
N ARG A 638 -5.41 -12.57 15.51
CA ARG A 638 -4.24 -13.41 15.72
C ARG A 638 -3.60 -13.77 14.39
N PHE A 639 -2.44 -13.19 14.12
CA PHE A 639 -1.57 -13.51 12.99
C PHE A 639 -0.49 -14.49 13.45
N ASP A 640 -0.57 -15.72 12.97
CA ASP A 640 0.24 -16.84 13.48
C ASP A 640 0.16 -16.96 15.01
N ASP A 641 1.20 -16.56 15.73
CA ASP A 641 1.34 -16.57 17.19
C ASP A 641 1.30 -15.17 17.84
N LYS A 642 1.07 -14.12 17.05
CA LYS A 642 0.97 -12.73 17.50
C LYS A 642 -0.49 -12.31 17.58
N GLU A 643 -0.91 -11.80 18.73
CA GLU A 643 -2.22 -11.20 18.91
C GLU A 643 -2.12 -9.69 18.67
N ALA A 644 -2.60 -9.22 17.54
CA ALA A 644 -2.62 -7.81 17.17
C ALA A 644 -3.91 -7.14 17.62
N MET A 645 -3.81 -5.91 18.11
CA MET A 645 -4.92 -5.15 18.66
C MET A 645 -5.17 -3.90 17.82
N TYR A 646 -6.35 -3.84 17.22
CA TYR A 646 -6.80 -2.74 16.37
C TYR A 646 -7.86 -1.91 17.09
N SER A 647 -7.90 -0.61 16.77
CA SER A 647 -9.11 0.16 16.99
C SER A 647 -10.19 -0.27 15.97
N ILE A 648 -11.45 -0.14 16.34
CA ILE A 648 -12.59 -0.49 15.48
C ILE A 648 -12.57 0.28 14.15
N GLU A 649 -12.00 1.48 14.13
CA GLU A 649 -11.88 2.31 12.94
C GLU A 649 -10.90 1.72 11.91
N ASN A 650 -9.93 0.94 12.38
CA ASN A 650 -8.97 0.26 11.52
C ASN A 650 -9.55 -1.03 10.89
N VAL A 651 -10.82 -1.34 11.12
CA VAL A 651 -11.53 -2.41 10.42
C VAL A 651 -11.46 -2.28 8.90
N LYS A 652 -11.30 -1.07 8.38
CA LYS A 652 -11.10 -0.77 6.96
C LYS A 652 -9.82 -1.37 6.36
N GLU A 653 -8.88 -1.78 7.20
CA GLU A 653 -7.61 -2.39 6.81
C GLU A 653 -7.66 -3.92 6.80
N ILE A 654 -8.81 -4.51 7.14
CA ILE A 654 -9.01 -5.95 7.28
C ILE A 654 -10.10 -6.40 6.31
N GLU A 655 -9.86 -7.47 5.56
CA GLU A 655 -10.84 -8.12 4.67
C GLU A 655 -10.98 -9.60 5.03
N LEU A 656 -12.13 -10.22 4.68
CA LEU A 656 -12.28 -11.68 4.73
C LEU A 656 -11.26 -12.36 3.78
N ALA A 657 -10.67 -13.45 4.23
CA ALA A 657 -9.58 -14.13 3.54
C ALA A 657 -9.76 -15.63 3.29
N TYR A 658 -10.97 -16.16 3.37
CA TYR A 658 -11.24 -17.55 2.91
C TYR A 658 -10.94 -17.70 1.42
N ALA A 659 -11.22 -16.65 0.64
CA ALA A 659 -10.82 -16.49 -0.75
C ALA A 659 -10.09 -15.14 -0.94
N MET A 660 -9.03 -15.14 -1.74
CA MET A 660 -8.29 -13.94 -2.13
C MET A 660 -7.99 -13.93 -3.62
N THR A 661 -7.59 -12.79 -4.17
CA THR A 661 -7.15 -12.74 -5.57
C THR A 661 -5.77 -13.36 -5.74
N VAL A 662 -5.48 -13.87 -6.93
CA VAL A 662 -4.15 -14.40 -7.27
C VAL A 662 -3.06 -13.34 -7.05
N HIS A 663 -3.33 -12.06 -7.34
CA HIS A 663 -2.39 -10.95 -7.07
C HIS A 663 -2.05 -10.83 -5.60
N LYS A 664 -3.05 -10.92 -4.71
CA LYS A 664 -2.83 -10.83 -3.25
C LYS A 664 -2.15 -12.07 -2.65
N SER A 665 -2.08 -13.18 -3.39
CA SER A 665 -1.38 -14.39 -2.95
C SER A 665 0.11 -14.41 -3.31
N GLN A 666 0.63 -13.41 -4.00
CA GLN A 666 2.05 -13.29 -4.32
C GLN A 666 2.88 -13.28 -3.04
N GLY A 667 4.07 -13.91 -3.05
CA GLY A 667 4.91 -14.10 -1.87
C GLY A 667 4.37 -15.09 -0.82
N SER A 668 3.18 -15.70 -1.05
CA SER A 668 2.57 -16.68 -0.15
C SER A 668 2.51 -18.07 -0.80
N GLU A 669 2.51 -19.13 0.02
CA GLU A 669 2.22 -20.49 -0.39
C GLU A 669 1.24 -21.14 0.57
N PHE A 670 0.43 -22.07 0.08
CA PHE A 670 -0.63 -22.73 0.84
C PHE A 670 -0.51 -24.25 0.69
N ALA A 671 -0.88 -24.99 1.70
CA ALA A 671 -0.86 -26.46 1.66
C ALA A 671 -1.81 -26.98 0.56
N ALA A 672 -3.03 -26.43 0.48
CA ALA A 672 -3.99 -26.76 -0.55
C ALA A 672 -4.58 -25.49 -1.20
N VAL A 673 -4.68 -25.49 -2.52
CA VAL A 673 -5.26 -24.39 -3.31
C VAL A 673 -6.44 -24.87 -4.12
N VAL A 674 -7.53 -24.10 -4.10
CA VAL A 674 -8.68 -24.26 -5.00
C VAL A 674 -8.72 -23.07 -5.95
N LEU A 675 -8.66 -23.32 -7.27
CA LEU A 675 -8.52 -22.29 -8.29
C LEU A 675 -9.70 -22.36 -9.28
N PRO A 676 -10.70 -21.44 -9.22
CA PRO A 676 -11.69 -21.32 -10.29
C PRO A 676 -11.06 -20.71 -11.55
N THR A 677 -11.28 -21.35 -12.70
CA THR A 677 -10.88 -20.84 -14.02
C THR A 677 -12.08 -20.47 -14.89
N ILE A 678 -13.28 -20.91 -14.51
CA ILE A 678 -14.52 -20.56 -15.20
C ILE A 678 -14.90 -19.10 -14.93
N ALA A 679 -15.52 -18.44 -15.93
CA ALA A 679 -15.97 -17.06 -15.86
C ALA A 679 -14.85 -16.03 -15.50
N THR A 680 -13.60 -16.39 -15.76
CA THR A 680 -12.48 -15.45 -15.62
C THR A 680 -12.64 -14.31 -16.64
N PRO A 681 -12.61 -13.05 -16.21
CA PRO A 681 -12.65 -11.91 -17.13
C PRO A 681 -11.53 -12.01 -18.19
N PRO A 682 -11.79 -11.64 -19.46
CA PRO A 682 -10.78 -11.77 -20.53
C PRO A 682 -9.45 -11.05 -20.22
N LYS A 683 -9.50 -9.90 -19.53
CA LYS A 683 -8.32 -9.15 -19.10
C LYS A 683 -7.46 -9.88 -18.06
N LEU A 684 -8.03 -10.86 -17.34
CA LEU A 684 -7.35 -11.65 -16.31
C LEU A 684 -7.08 -13.10 -16.78
N SER A 685 -7.51 -13.45 -17.98
CA SER A 685 -7.31 -14.79 -18.56
C SER A 685 -6.00 -14.83 -19.33
N TYR A 686 -4.86 -14.92 -18.61
CA TYR A 686 -3.52 -14.98 -19.20
C TYR A 686 -2.57 -15.90 -18.43
N ARG A 687 -1.53 -16.37 -19.13
CA ARG A 687 -0.60 -17.42 -18.69
C ARG A 687 0.09 -17.12 -17.36
N ASN A 688 0.62 -15.91 -17.17
CA ASN A 688 1.35 -15.58 -15.95
C ASN A 688 0.46 -15.57 -14.70
N LEU A 689 -0.83 -15.17 -14.82
CA LEU A 689 -1.78 -15.25 -13.71
C LEU A 689 -2.05 -16.70 -13.33
N PHE A 690 -2.30 -17.54 -14.33
CA PHE A 690 -2.52 -18.97 -14.11
C PHE A 690 -1.29 -19.63 -13.50
N TYR A 691 -0.11 -19.39 -14.07
CA TYR A 691 1.16 -19.89 -13.54
C TYR A 691 1.40 -19.46 -12.09
N THR A 692 1.19 -18.17 -11.78
CA THR A 692 1.35 -17.68 -10.41
C THR A 692 0.41 -18.39 -9.45
N ALA A 693 -0.85 -18.62 -9.86
CA ALA A 693 -1.80 -19.36 -9.03
C ALA A 693 -1.38 -20.82 -8.79
N LEU A 694 -0.88 -21.51 -9.82
CA LEU A 694 -0.38 -22.89 -9.70
C LEU A 694 0.76 -22.98 -8.69
N THR A 695 1.70 -22.05 -8.77
CA THR A 695 2.91 -22.04 -7.90
C THR A 695 2.64 -21.63 -6.46
N ARG A 696 1.41 -21.28 -6.10
CA ARG A 696 1.01 -21.03 -4.70
C ARG A 696 0.66 -22.31 -3.95
N ALA A 697 0.40 -23.42 -4.63
CA ALA A 697 0.08 -24.69 -4.00
C ALA A 697 1.35 -25.51 -3.67
N ARG A 698 1.40 -26.03 -2.45
CA ARG A 698 2.51 -26.93 -2.00
C ARG A 698 2.19 -28.39 -2.19
N ASN A 699 1.01 -28.84 -1.72
CA ASN A 699 0.68 -30.26 -1.58
C ASN A 699 -0.54 -30.66 -2.44
N LEU A 700 -1.48 -29.73 -2.69
CA LEU A 700 -2.70 -30.03 -3.42
C LEU A 700 -3.18 -28.81 -4.22
N LEU A 701 -3.49 -29.02 -5.49
CA LEU A 701 -4.16 -28.04 -6.34
C LEU A 701 -5.38 -28.64 -7.00
N ILE A 702 -6.53 -28.00 -6.81
CA ILE A 702 -7.78 -28.38 -7.49
C ILE A 702 -8.26 -27.19 -8.32
N ILE A 703 -8.25 -27.36 -9.64
CA ILE A 703 -8.83 -26.41 -10.58
C ILE A 703 -10.33 -26.70 -10.72
N VAL A 704 -11.17 -25.67 -10.60
CA VAL A 704 -12.62 -25.77 -10.82
C VAL A 704 -12.98 -25.01 -12.09
N GLY A 705 -13.31 -25.74 -13.15
CA GLY A 705 -13.59 -25.17 -14.47
C GLY A 705 -13.60 -26.23 -15.57
N ASN A 706 -13.22 -25.85 -16.76
CA ASN A 706 -13.13 -26.77 -17.90
C ASN A 706 -11.82 -26.60 -18.67
N GLU A 707 -11.49 -27.55 -19.52
CA GLU A 707 -10.27 -27.54 -20.32
C GLU A 707 -10.17 -26.31 -21.24
N ALA A 708 -11.31 -25.81 -21.74
CA ALA A 708 -11.34 -24.63 -22.60
C ALA A 708 -10.94 -23.36 -21.82
N SER A 709 -11.40 -23.20 -20.58
CA SER A 709 -11.02 -22.06 -19.73
C SER A 709 -9.54 -22.10 -19.35
N VAL A 710 -9.00 -23.29 -19.05
CA VAL A 710 -7.57 -23.48 -18.80
C VAL A 710 -6.76 -23.19 -20.06
N LYS A 711 -7.21 -23.73 -21.22
CA LYS A 711 -6.54 -23.50 -22.51
C LYS A 711 -6.50 -22.02 -22.88
N ALA A 712 -7.59 -21.29 -22.65
CA ALA A 712 -7.63 -19.84 -22.89
C ALA A 712 -6.60 -19.07 -22.06
N MET A 713 -6.32 -19.50 -20.82
CA MET A 713 -5.29 -18.90 -19.99
C MET A 713 -3.88 -19.30 -20.45
N VAL A 714 -3.65 -20.54 -20.79
CA VAL A 714 -2.33 -21.07 -21.24
C VAL A 714 -1.92 -20.47 -22.59
N ASP A 715 -2.84 -20.39 -23.56
CA ASP A 715 -2.57 -19.87 -24.90
C ASP A 715 -2.34 -18.35 -24.89
N ASN A 716 -2.90 -17.63 -23.92
CA ASN A 716 -2.77 -16.19 -23.82
C ASN A 716 -1.45 -15.81 -23.11
N ASP A 717 -0.39 -15.66 -23.88
CA ASP A 717 0.90 -15.15 -23.41
C ASP A 717 1.02 -13.61 -23.48
N LYS A 718 -0.08 -12.93 -23.86
CA LYS A 718 -0.13 -11.49 -23.88
C LYS A 718 0.08 -10.98 -22.45
N LYS A 719 1.34 -10.84 -22.09
CA LYS A 719 1.75 -10.02 -20.96
C LYS A 719 1.04 -8.69 -21.14
N SER A 720 0.38 -8.18 -20.11
CA SER A 720 -0.07 -6.80 -20.18
C SER A 720 1.15 -5.99 -20.58
N ARG A 721 1.14 -5.43 -21.79
CA ARG A 721 2.29 -4.64 -22.26
C ARG A 721 2.39 -3.44 -21.36
N ARG A 722 3.37 -3.47 -20.48
CA ARG A 722 3.75 -2.30 -19.70
C ARG A 722 4.69 -1.48 -20.56
N TYR A 723 4.42 -0.20 -20.63
CA TYR A 723 5.40 0.74 -21.15
C TYR A 723 6.39 1.02 -20.03
N SER A 724 7.68 0.78 -20.30
CA SER A 724 8.81 1.05 -19.43
C SER A 724 9.98 1.50 -20.29
N ALA A 725 10.75 2.46 -19.83
CA ALA A 725 11.93 2.97 -20.49
C ALA A 725 13.23 2.45 -19.86
N LEU A 726 13.16 1.63 -18.82
CA LEU A 726 14.37 1.18 -18.12
C LEU A 726 15.39 0.50 -19.05
N VAL A 727 14.92 -0.34 -19.99
CA VAL A 727 15.81 -0.95 -21.00
C VAL A 727 16.47 0.11 -21.90
N HIS A 728 15.72 1.14 -22.28
CA HIS A 728 16.25 2.25 -23.06
C HIS A 728 17.34 3.00 -22.28
N PHE A 729 17.06 3.41 -21.05
CA PHE A 729 18.05 4.10 -20.22
C PHE A 729 19.30 3.25 -19.94
N LEU A 730 19.15 1.94 -19.82
CA LEU A 730 20.28 1.02 -19.66
C LEU A 730 21.12 0.91 -20.95
N SER A 731 20.53 1.02 -22.13
CA SER A 731 21.21 0.88 -23.43
C SER A 731 21.91 2.16 -23.94
N VAL A 732 21.47 3.34 -23.49
CA VAL A 732 22.06 4.63 -23.89
C VAL A 732 23.37 4.84 -23.14
N ASP A 733 24.48 5.01 -23.85
CA ASP A 733 25.77 5.39 -23.27
C ASP A 733 25.76 6.86 -22.81
N ASN A 734 25.20 7.11 -21.64
CA ASN A 734 25.26 8.43 -20.99
C ASN A 734 26.61 8.64 -20.29
N VAL A 735 27.67 8.90 -21.06
CA VAL A 735 29.00 9.35 -20.55
C VAL A 735 28.98 10.85 -20.18
N ALA A 736 27.85 11.50 -20.01
CA ALA A 736 27.75 12.97 -19.97
C ALA A 736 27.56 13.60 -18.57
N PHE A 737 27.52 12.87 -17.45
CA PHE A 737 27.17 13.46 -16.14
C PHE A 737 28.30 13.56 -15.09
N PHE A 738 29.54 13.19 -15.42
CA PHE A 738 30.70 13.49 -14.57
C PHE A 738 31.64 14.50 -15.25
N LYS A 739 31.16 15.70 -15.52
CA LYS A 739 32.02 16.87 -15.80
C LYS A 739 31.60 18.04 -14.94
#